data_c20ed5c2852aaca8c11880111536fc73
#
_entry.id   c20ed5c2852aaca8c11880111536fc73
#
_cell.length_a   1.000
_cell.length_b   1.000
_cell.length_c   1.000
_cell.angle_alpha   90.00
_cell.angle_beta   90.00
_cell.angle_gamma   90.00
#
_symmetry.space_group_name_H-M   'P 1'
#
loop_
_entity.id
_entity.type
_entity.pdbx_description
1 polymer ?
#
loop_
_entity_poly.entity_id
_entity_poly.type
_entity_poly.pdbx_seq_one_letter_code
_entity_poly.pdbx_strand_id
1 'polypeptide(L)'
;MPADHQADARRRHFLYQDGVVVSSVIRALDSLGLLEAGPGQGCGLPETGYLGVVRRCLAGVGWFDGDAGPATWTPSGRAALRHRAPLVEAGRLLARFAGGADVRRTPWDEETSAAFSAAVGRFEEWHAGTERDELVGACLAGALLVPVMLSLRAGEDGDRLPEDAERFLALLGWVDAEGRWTPKGRAFREFEDHFGLAASYLPLLARLEELLRGELVVSPGDDAWHCERTLQVQTGSAARRRYFADADPIFREMFAYGRSPAFIADMGCGDGSWLVHLHSLLGDSVRYVGIDADQVALDAARQKLQAAGVHDPLLLLGDVASPQDLRDRLAEHGLSIEDGLHIRSFADHGPVFRGGSPSEVPATASGAYVATDGTPLSAASAEADLVAHLERWKPYIGKHGMVLVEAHTVPTHVASQHLGTLHAAAFDAYRGLTHQYPVEYSTFMTCCRRAGLTASSHLERRYPATRPFVAVSVNRFVCAQPNPLEVIEAAAGTGQGPVTTRRASDWRPEPGSDLDDGRGLHELLYFGGDLSQPRRWSAGATGVVVREVMAAINARAERARKGEVLRVLDYGAGTGLASIELAKVCIAQGLPERLAGLGIGFQLHLVDLPTGWFAQGYELLKDVPWVRFHSLRGEGGEFRGLLDVMGGDHVDVVMANMVFHLLREGPMRHAAASIADVLAPGGKLVFNAPDLGPATRNSILFHDPNRLLRKYWLKALDAADPADCHESLREAVARARSAGRADAQKRADRRILPTPQSIEGVVEALEPFMTGTSFGQTFELLAEENLATALVPSNQAEYLSEITDRETREEVIRFIVRECVFPELSKGPAGTGLGYNIEWKFGVFERRQ
;
A
#
# COMPACT_ATOMS: atom_id res chain seq x y z
N MET A 1 -28.32 -4.79 12.82
CA MET A 1 -28.38 -6.22 13.21
C MET A 1 -27.78 -7.15 12.16
N PRO A 2 -28.02 -7.09 10.82
CA PRO A 2 -27.34 -7.97 9.87
C PRO A 2 -25.83 -7.70 9.74
N ALA A 3 -25.39 -6.45 9.85
CA ALA A 3 -23.96 -6.08 9.73
C ALA A 3 -23.07 -6.64 10.84
N ASP A 4 -23.61 -6.79 12.05
CA ASP A 4 -22.89 -7.31 13.21
C ASP A 4 -22.56 -8.82 13.05
N HIS A 5 -23.47 -9.61 12.49
CA HIS A 5 -23.25 -11.05 12.28
C HIS A 5 -22.22 -11.33 11.19
N GLN A 6 -22.19 -10.51 10.14
CA GLN A 6 -21.18 -10.66 9.07
C GLN A 6 -19.78 -10.28 9.54
N ALA A 7 -19.66 -9.22 10.35
CA ALA A 7 -18.37 -8.82 10.92
C ALA A 7 -17.82 -9.89 11.88
N ASP A 8 -18.66 -10.46 12.77
CA ASP A 8 -18.29 -11.57 13.67
C ASP A 8 -17.93 -12.83 12.87
N ALA A 9 -18.70 -13.18 11.84
CA ALA A 9 -18.44 -14.33 10.99
C ALA A 9 -17.09 -14.21 10.27
N ARG A 10 -16.77 -13.04 9.70
CA ARG A 10 -15.48 -12.77 9.05
C ARG A 10 -14.33 -12.88 10.04
N ARG A 11 -14.45 -12.28 11.22
CA ARG A 11 -13.43 -12.35 12.26
C ARG A 11 -13.15 -13.78 12.69
N ARG A 12 -14.20 -14.57 12.95
CA ARG A 12 -14.07 -15.98 13.33
C ARG A 12 -13.50 -16.83 12.22
N HIS A 13 -13.90 -16.57 10.97
CA HIS A 13 -13.36 -17.28 9.82
C HIS A 13 -11.83 -17.16 9.76
N PHE A 14 -11.26 -15.96 9.91
CA PHE A 14 -9.81 -15.78 9.93
C PHE A 14 -9.13 -16.52 11.09
N LEU A 15 -9.71 -16.44 12.29
CA LEU A 15 -9.19 -17.18 13.44
C LEU A 15 -9.22 -18.71 13.23
N TYR A 16 -10.27 -19.24 12.60
CA TYR A 16 -10.35 -20.67 12.31
C TYR A 16 -9.34 -21.11 11.26
N GLN A 17 -9.05 -20.28 10.25
CA GLN A 17 -7.99 -20.57 9.29
C GLN A 17 -6.61 -20.65 9.98
N ASP A 18 -6.29 -19.69 10.83
CA ASP A 18 -5.07 -19.72 11.62
C ASP A 18 -5.06 -20.94 12.56
N GLY A 19 -6.19 -21.26 13.17
CA GLY A 19 -6.36 -22.42 14.06
C GLY A 19 -6.05 -23.76 13.39
N VAL A 20 -6.44 -23.94 12.12
CA VAL A 20 -6.12 -25.15 11.33
C VAL A 20 -4.61 -25.33 11.21
N VAL A 21 -3.88 -24.27 10.87
CA VAL A 21 -2.43 -24.32 10.73
C VAL A 21 -1.74 -24.50 12.08
N VAL A 22 -2.11 -23.70 13.07
CA VAL A 22 -1.52 -23.76 14.41
C VAL A 22 -1.69 -25.13 15.04
N SER A 23 -2.87 -25.77 14.92
CA SER A 23 -3.10 -27.14 15.41
C SER A 23 -2.17 -28.15 14.75
N SER A 24 -1.98 -28.02 13.44
CA SER A 24 -1.07 -28.89 12.67
C SER A 24 0.39 -28.69 13.06
N VAL A 25 0.80 -27.43 13.30
CA VAL A 25 2.13 -27.07 13.80
C VAL A 25 2.36 -27.64 15.21
N ILE A 26 1.41 -27.46 16.14
CA ILE A 26 1.52 -28.01 17.50
C ILE A 26 1.61 -29.54 17.49
N ARG A 27 0.82 -30.22 16.65
CA ARG A 27 0.94 -31.67 16.46
C ARG A 27 2.34 -32.09 16.00
N ALA A 28 2.88 -31.40 15.00
CA ALA A 28 4.22 -31.71 14.48
C ALA A 28 5.30 -31.48 15.54
N LEU A 29 5.25 -30.37 16.27
CA LEU A 29 6.19 -30.07 17.36
C LEU A 29 6.07 -31.05 18.53
N ASP A 30 4.86 -31.53 18.83
CA ASP A 30 4.62 -32.56 19.83
C ASP A 30 5.31 -33.87 19.48
N SER A 31 5.12 -34.34 18.23
CA SER A 31 5.72 -35.57 17.75
C SER A 31 7.27 -35.51 17.68
N LEU A 32 7.82 -34.31 17.54
CA LEU A 32 9.24 -34.03 17.55
C LEU A 32 9.83 -33.78 18.95
N GLY A 33 8.98 -33.76 19.98
CA GLY A 33 9.40 -33.49 21.37
C GLY A 33 9.82 -32.06 21.63
N LEU A 34 9.36 -31.10 20.81
CA LEU A 34 9.79 -29.69 20.83
C LEU A 34 8.84 -28.74 21.56
N LEU A 35 7.73 -29.24 22.14
CA LEU A 35 6.74 -28.35 22.77
C LEU A 35 7.26 -27.66 24.03
N GLU A 36 8.17 -28.29 24.79
CA GLU A 36 8.70 -27.71 26.05
C GLU A 36 9.74 -26.63 25.75
N ALA A 37 10.71 -26.93 24.92
CA ALA A 37 11.82 -26.02 24.57
C ALA A 37 11.44 -24.99 23.51
N GLY A 38 10.44 -25.31 22.67
CA GLY A 38 10.08 -24.55 21.47
C GLY A 38 11.00 -24.82 20.27
N PRO A 39 10.58 -24.42 19.06
CA PRO A 39 11.33 -24.58 17.83
C PRO A 39 12.43 -23.49 17.68
N GLY A 40 13.16 -23.17 18.77
CA GLY A 40 14.23 -22.20 18.80
C GLY A 40 15.50 -22.64 18.04
N GLN A 41 16.48 -21.75 17.94
CA GLN A 41 17.80 -22.10 17.40
C GLN A 41 18.46 -23.18 18.29
N GLY A 42 19.06 -24.17 17.64
CA GLY A 42 19.70 -25.27 18.36
C GLY A 42 18.72 -26.27 18.97
N CYS A 43 17.46 -26.33 18.54
CA CYS A 43 16.45 -27.30 19.02
C CYS A 43 16.73 -28.76 18.63
N GLY A 44 17.85 -29.04 18.00
CA GLY A 44 18.24 -30.41 17.56
C GLY A 44 17.73 -30.78 16.17
N LEU A 45 16.95 -29.94 15.52
CA LEU A 45 16.56 -30.07 14.13
C LEU A 45 17.54 -29.35 13.20
N PRO A 46 17.65 -29.79 11.92
CA PRO A 46 18.36 -29.01 10.92
C PRO A 46 17.67 -27.65 10.72
N GLU A 47 18.44 -26.61 10.48
CA GLU A 47 17.93 -25.26 10.15
C GLU A 47 17.40 -25.26 8.72
N THR A 48 16.21 -25.84 8.53
CA THR A 48 15.48 -25.80 7.26
C THR A 48 14.71 -24.49 7.13
N GLY A 49 14.42 -24.06 5.91
CA GLY A 49 13.52 -22.94 5.67
C GLY A 49 12.12 -23.18 6.25
N TYR A 50 11.66 -24.43 6.26
CA TYR A 50 10.38 -24.83 6.83
C TYR A 50 10.29 -24.55 8.35
N LEU A 51 11.38 -24.74 9.08
CA LEU A 51 11.45 -24.39 10.50
C LEU A 51 11.26 -22.87 10.72
N GLY A 52 11.83 -22.06 9.83
CA GLY A 52 11.61 -20.60 9.82
C GLY A 52 10.14 -20.25 9.62
N VAL A 53 9.44 -20.94 8.70
CA VAL A 53 7.99 -20.73 8.48
C VAL A 53 7.17 -21.07 9.70
N VAL A 54 7.46 -22.19 10.36
CA VAL A 54 6.78 -22.61 11.59
C VAL A 54 6.98 -21.60 12.72
N ARG A 55 8.20 -21.13 12.93
CA ARG A 55 8.51 -20.04 13.90
C ARG A 55 7.67 -18.80 13.60
N ARG A 56 7.63 -18.40 12.33
CA ARG A 56 6.86 -17.24 11.89
C ARG A 56 5.35 -17.39 12.11
N CYS A 57 4.78 -18.55 11.81
CA CYS A 57 3.37 -18.83 12.09
C CYS A 57 3.03 -18.67 13.57
N LEU A 58 3.86 -19.23 14.46
CA LEU A 58 3.67 -19.12 15.90
C LEU A 58 3.88 -17.68 16.42
N ALA A 59 4.84 -16.94 15.83
CA ALA A 59 5.06 -15.53 16.16
C ALA A 59 3.90 -14.66 15.67
N GLY A 60 3.35 -14.92 14.48
CA GLY A 60 2.21 -14.22 13.91
C GLY A 60 0.93 -14.32 14.74
N VAL A 61 0.77 -15.40 15.50
CA VAL A 61 -0.32 -15.55 16.48
C VAL A 61 0.07 -15.15 17.91
N GLY A 62 1.27 -14.63 18.11
CA GLY A 62 1.75 -14.11 19.39
C GLY A 62 2.14 -15.20 20.41
N TRP A 63 2.29 -16.46 20.01
CA TRP A 63 2.68 -17.56 20.89
C TRP A 63 4.18 -17.77 21.01
N PHE A 64 4.95 -17.25 20.06
CA PHE A 64 6.39 -17.42 19.99
C PHE A 64 7.09 -16.09 19.77
N ASP A 65 8.21 -15.87 20.43
CA ASP A 65 9.06 -14.69 20.24
C ASP A 65 10.34 -15.16 19.53
N GLY A 66 10.55 -14.70 18.29
CA GLY A 66 11.60 -15.22 17.44
C GLY A 66 12.27 -14.25 16.50
N ASP A 67 11.74 -13.01 16.41
CA ASP A 67 12.24 -12.07 15.41
C ASP A 67 13.53 -11.34 15.84
N ALA A 68 13.85 -11.22 17.14
CA ALA A 68 14.97 -10.40 17.60
C ALA A 68 15.77 -10.95 18.79
N GLY A 69 15.51 -12.18 19.24
CA GLY A 69 16.16 -12.74 20.44
C GLY A 69 16.20 -14.26 20.46
N PRO A 70 16.63 -14.88 21.58
CA PRO A 70 16.56 -16.33 21.72
C PRO A 70 15.09 -16.74 21.61
N ALA A 71 14.77 -17.45 20.53
CA ALA A 71 13.45 -17.90 20.16
C ALA A 71 12.77 -18.71 21.28
N THR A 72 11.77 -18.15 21.93
CA THR A 72 11.10 -18.74 23.11
C THR A 72 9.59 -18.57 23.08
N TRP A 73 8.88 -19.48 23.81
CA TRP A 73 7.45 -19.32 24.02
C TRP A 73 7.13 -18.05 24.81
N THR A 74 6.22 -17.25 24.28
CA THR A 74 5.66 -16.09 25.01
C THR A 74 4.83 -16.55 26.23
N PRO A 75 4.45 -15.65 27.14
CA PRO A 75 3.48 -15.97 28.21
C PRO A 75 2.15 -16.52 27.65
N SER A 76 1.65 -15.96 26.53
CA SER A 76 0.44 -16.44 25.86
C SER A 76 0.62 -17.84 25.27
N GLY A 77 1.78 -18.10 24.61
CA GLY A 77 2.08 -19.43 24.09
C GLY A 77 2.18 -20.48 25.21
N ARG A 78 2.85 -20.17 26.33
CA ARG A 78 2.89 -21.07 27.49
C ARG A 78 1.51 -21.30 28.08
N ALA A 79 0.62 -20.30 28.09
CA ALA A 79 -0.76 -20.47 28.55
C ALA A 79 -1.54 -21.39 27.60
N ALA A 80 -1.41 -21.21 26.29
CA ALA A 80 -2.04 -22.07 25.29
C ALA A 80 -1.56 -23.54 25.38
N LEU A 81 -0.27 -23.75 25.65
CA LEU A 81 0.29 -25.09 25.81
C LEU A 81 -0.22 -25.86 27.03
N ARG A 82 -0.93 -25.22 27.99
CA ARG A 82 -1.71 -25.96 29.04
C ARG A 82 -2.82 -26.81 28.39
N HIS A 83 -3.26 -26.45 27.19
CA HIS A 83 -4.24 -27.17 26.36
C HIS A 83 -3.56 -28.05 25.28
N ARG A 84 -2.31 -28.54 25.55
CA ARG A 84 -1.53 -29.33 24.61
C ARG A 84 -2.31 -30.53 24.05
N ALA A 85 -2.91 -31.34 24.91
CA ALA A 85 -3.58 -32.55 24.47
C ALA A 85 -4.71 -32.30 23.47
N PRO A 86 -5.70 -31.43 23.74
CA PRO A 86 -6.72 -31.11 22.74
C PRO A 86 -6.17 -30.46 21.48
N LEU A 87 -5.14 -29.59 21.53
CA LEU A 87 -4.52 -28.98 20.34
C LEU A 87 -3.85 -30.04 19.45
N VAL A 88 -3.10 -30.97 20.03
CA VAL A 88 -2.46 -32.08 19.29
C VAL A 88 -3.52 -32.97 18.63
N GLU A 89 -4.62 -33.25 19.30
CA GLU A 89 -5.68 -34.07 18.73
C GLU A 89 -6.43 -33.36 17.61
N ALA A 90 -6.66 -32.04 17.71
CA ALA A 90 -7.19 -31.25 16.62
C ALA A 90 -6.30 -31.39 15.37
N GLY A 91 -4.97 -31.30 15.54
CA GLY A 91 -4.02 -31.52 14.45
C GLY A 91 -4.02 -32.96 13.91
N ARG A 92 -4.22 -33.96 14.77
CA ARG A 92 -4.36 -35.39 14.35
C ARG A 92 -5.64 -35.62 13.55
N LEU A 93 -6.76 -34.99 13.96
CA LEU A 93 -8.01 -35.06 13.20
C LEU A 93 -7.82 -34.48 11.79
N LEU A 94 -7.19 -33.32 11.66
CA LEU A 94 -6.89 -32.72 10.35
C LEU A 94 -6.01 -33.63 9.50
N ALA A 95 -5.01 -34.28 10.07
CA ALA A 95 -4.12 -35.18 9.34
C ALA A 95 -4.85 -36.43 8.80
N ARG A 96 -5.92 -36.90 9.43
CA ARG A 96 -6.76 -38.00 8.91
C ARG A 96 -7.43 -37.64 7.59
N PHE A 97 -7.89 -36.43 7.46
CA PHE A 97 -8.52 -35.91 6.23
C PHE A 97 -7.52 -35.64 5.10
N ALA A 98 -6.21 -35.67 5.37
CA ALA A 98 -5.17 -35.49 4.39
C ALA A 98 -4.92 -36.73 3.50
N GLY A 99 -5.38 -37.89 3.91
CA GLY A 99 -5.08 -39.18 3.29
C GLY A 99 -5.88 -39.56 2.05
N GLY A 100 -6.53 -38.59 1.38
CA GLY A 100 -7.28 -38.85 0.14
C GLY A 100 -8.69 -39.40 0.36
N ALA A 101 -9.18 -39.54 1.60
CA ALA A 101 -10.60 -39.66 1.84
C ALA A 101 -11.26 -38.40 1.29
N ASP A 102 -12.20 -38.59 0.36
CA ASP A 102 -12.96 -37.46 -0.15
C ASP A 102 -13.71 -36.84 1.02
N VAL A 103 -13.09 -35.78 1.60
CA VAL A 103 -13.63 -35.05 2.76
C VAL A 103 -15.08 -34.59 2.51
N ARG A 104 -15.46 -34.52 1.24
CA ARG A 104 -16.79 -34.14 0.75
C ARG A 104 -17.84 -35.24 0.83
N ARG A 105 -17.43 -36.52 1.02
CA ARG A 105 -18.34 -37.66 1.01
C ARG A 105 -18.55 -38.21 2.40
N THR A 106 -19.70 -37.94 2.96
CA THR A 106 -20.22 -38.68 4.13
C THR A 106 -20.97 -39.93 3.64
N PRO A 107 -20.99 -41.06 4.42
CA PRO A 107 -20.36 -41.20 5.74
C PRO A 107 -18.83 -41.41 5.68
N TRP A 108 -18.11 -40.84 6.67
CA TRP A 108 -16.70 -41.14 6.90
C TRP A 108 -16.55 -42.61 7.43
N ASP A 109 -15.35 -43.16 7.33
CA ASP A 109 -15.07 -44.45 7.94
C ASP A 109 -15.26 -44.41 9.48
N GLU A 110 -15.39 -45.58 10.09
CA GLU A 110 -15.69 -45.73 11.52
C GLU A 110 -14.62 -45.08 12.42
N GLU A 111 -13.35 -45.17 12.02
CA GLU A 111 -12.23 -44.60 12.76
C GLU A 111 -12.22 -43.07 12.70
N THR A 112 -12.47 -42.49 11.53
CA THR A 112 -12.55 -41.06 11.30
C THR A 112 -13.78 -40.47 12.01
N SER A 113 -14.91 -41.16 11.97
CA SER A 113 -16.14 -40.76 12.67
C SER A 113 -15.94 -40.78 14.20
N ALA A 114 -15.31 -41.81 14.75
CA ALA A 114 -14.98 -41.89 16.16
C ALA A 114 -14.00 -40.78 16.60
N ALA A 115 -12.97 -40.48 15.77
CA ALA A 115 -12.05 -39.37 16.06
C ALA A 115 -12.75 -38.02 16.01
N PHE A 116 -13.68 -37.79 15.10
CA PHE A 116 -14.48 -36.59 15.03
C PHE A 116 -15.37 -36.43 16.25
N SER A 117 -16.10 -37.47 16.64
CA SER A 117 -16.95 -37.50 17.84
C SER A 117 -16.16 -37.19 19.12
N ALA A 118 -14.97 -37.77 19.25
CA ALA A 118 -14.07 -37.49 20.39
C ALA A 118 -13.62 -36.02 20.40
N ALA A 119 -13.31 -35.47 19.23
CA ALA A 119 -12.90 -34.05 19.11
C ALA A 119 -14.06 -33.10 19.45
N VAL A 120 -15.29 -33.41 19.04
CA VAL A 120 -16.49 -32.65 19.45
C VAL A 120 -16.66 -32.68 20.97
N GLY A 121 -16.55 -33.86 21.62
CA GLY A 121 -16.64 -33.96 23.08
C GLY A 121 -15.60 -33.09 23.80
N ARG A 122 -14.36 -33.03 23.29
CA ARG A 122 -13.31 -32.16 23.87
C ARG A 122 -13.58 -30.67 23.62
N PHE A 123 -14.16 -30.33 22.50
CA PHE A 123 -14.59 -28.95 22.23
C PHE A 123 -15.72 -28.55 23.20
N GLU A 124 -16.65 -29.46 23.54
CA GLU A 124 -17.69 -29.26 24.55
C GLU A 124 -17.08 -29.01 25.93
N GLU A 125 -16.13 -29.86 26.35
CA GLU A 125 -15.42 -29.71 27.65
C GLU A 125 -14.70 -28.36 27.71
N TRP A 126 -13.98 -28.00 26.66
CA TRP A 126 -13.32 -26.70 26.57
C TRP A 126 -14.32 -25.54 26.57
N HIS A 127 -15.43 -25.69 25.84
CA HIS A 127 -16.48 -24.66 25.73
C HIS A 127 -17.23 -24.46 27.07
N ALA A 128 -17.35 -25.49 27.90
CA ALA A 128 -17.93 -25.42 29.24
C ALA A 128 -16.95 -24.85 30.29
N GLY A 129 -15.66 -24.86 30.03
CA GLY A 129 -14.61 -24.37 30.92
C GLY A 129 -14.66 -22.86 31.15
N THR A 130 -14.02 -22.41 32.24
CA THR A 130 -13.97 -20.99 32.62
C THR A 130 -12.78 -20.24 32.02
N GLU A 131 -11.68 -20.92 31.76
CA GLU A 131 -10.51 -20.34 31.08
C GLU A 131 -10.62 -20.61 29.58
N ARG A 132 -11.00 -19.56 28.80
CA ARG A 132 -11.20 -19.64 27.35
C ARG A 132 -10.20 -18.74 26.64
N ASP A 133 -9.14 -19.34 26.15
CA ASP A 133 -8.28 -18.65 25.17
C ASP A 133 -8.96 -18.71 23.79
N GLU A 134 -9.15 -17.55 23.17
CA GLU A 134 -9.89 -17.43 21.90
C GLU A 134 -9.22 -18.19 20.76
N LEU A 135 -7.89 -18.16 20.70
CA LEU A 135 -7.14 -18.83 19.65
C LEU A 135 -7.10 -20.35 19.86
N VAL A 136 -7.00 -20.82 21.12
CA VAL A 136 -7.16 -22.25 21.43
C VAL A 136 -8.54 -22.74 20.98
N GLY A 137 -9.59 -21.99 21.29
CA GLY A 137 -10.93 -22.31 20.80
C GLY A 137 -11.04 -22.31 19.27
N ALA A 138 -10.36 -21.38 18.62
CA ALA A 138 -10.30 -21.35 17.16
C ALA A 138 -9.54 -22.54 16.54
N CYS A 139 -8.49 -23.02 17.20
CA CYS A 139 -7.77 -24.24 16.80
C CYS A 139 -8.69 -25.47 16.85
N LEU A 140 -9.39 -25.65 17.96
CA LEU A 140 -10.30 -26.78 18.14
C LEU A 140 -11.48 -26.71 17.17
N ALA A 141 -12.13 -25.53 17.06
CA ALA A 141 -13.26 -25.34 16.15
C ALA A 141 -12.85 -25.43 14.68
N GLY A 142 -11.71 -24.87 14.32
CA GLY A 142 -11.19 -24.89 12.94
C GLY A 142 -10.97 -26.31 12.43
N ALA A 143 -10.43 -27.19 13.27
CA ALA A 143 -10.22 -28.60 12.93
C ALA A 143 -11.53 -29.34 12.68
N LEU A 144 -12.58 -29.02 13.40
CA LEU A 144 -13.94 -29.59 13.21
C LEU A 144 -14.67 -28.97 12.03
N LEU A 145 -14.47 -27.66 11.78
CA LEU A 145 -15.17 -26.94 10.72
C LEU A 145 -14.73 -27.36 9.33
N VAL A 146 -13.44 -27.68 9.11
CA VAL A 146 -12.97 -28.10 7.77
C VAL A 146 -13.81 -29.23 7.20
N PRO A 147 -13.94 -30.41 7.84
CA PRO A 147 -14.75 -31.50 7.30
C PRO A 147 -16.25 -31.17 7.25
N VAL A 148 -16.80 -30.44 8.22
CA VAL A 148 -18.22 -30.09 8.26
C VAL A 148 -18.58 -29.14 7.11
N MET A 149 -17.80 -28.09 6.87
CA MET A 149 -18.10 -27.11 5.83
C MET A 149 -17.94 -27.71 4.42
N LEU A 150 -17.00 -28.63 4.23
CA LEU A 150 -16.85 -29.35 2.96
C LEU A 150 -17.96 -30.34 2.70
N SER A 151 -18.46 -31.04 3.73
CA SER A 151 -19.61 -31.92 3.61
C SER A 151 -20.88 -31.15 3.26
N LEU A 152 -21.10 -29.98 3.86
CA LEU A 152 -22.23 -29.08 3.54
C LEU A 152 -22.20 -28.59 2.09
N ARG A 153 -21.01 -28.30 1.57
CA ARG A 153 -20.82 -27.85 0.19
C ARG A 153 -21.07 -28.96 -0.84
N ALA A 154 -20.74 -30.20 -0.50
CA ALA A 154 -20.87 -31.33 -1.42
C ALA A 154 -22.27 -31.96 -1.46
N GLY A 155 -23.08 -31.74 -0.38
CA GLY A 155 -24.42 -32.30 -0.29
C GLY A 155 -25.42 -31.57 -1.21
N GLU A 156 -26.29 -32.34 -1.88
CA GLU A 156 -27.54 -31.80 -2.45
C GLU A 156 -28.44 -31.37 -1.28
N ASP A 157 -29.30 -30.38 -1.46
CA ASP A 157 -30.25 -29.90 -0.45
C ASP A 157 -31.10 -31.11 0.09
N GLY A 158 -30.69 -31.68 1.22
CA GLY A 158 -31.37 -32.78 1.87
C GLY A 158 -30.50 -33.82 2.58
N ASP A 159 -29.19 -33.84 2.36
CA ASP A 159 -28.29 -34.71 3.11
C ASP A 159 -28.10 -34.20 4.57
N ARG A 160 -28.52 -35.06 5.51
CA ARG A 160 -28.41 -34.74 6.95
C ARG A 160 -26.96 -34.86 7.39
N LEU A 161 -26.46 -33.83 8.07
CA LEU A 161 -25.13 -33.86 8.69
C LEU A 161 -25.07 -35.00 9.74
N PRO A 162 -23.88 -35.57 10.01
CA PRO A 162 -23.71 -36.47 11.16
C PRO A 162 -24.19 -35.80 12.45
N GLU A 163 -24.80 -36.57 13.36
CA GLU A 163 -25.35 -36.05 14.63
C GLU A 163 -24.33 -35.22 15.43
N ASP A 164 -23.06 -35.66 15.46
CA ASP A 164 -21.97 -34.94 16.13
C ASP A 164 -21.66 -33.61 15.46
N ALA A 165 -21.79 -33.51 14.13
CA ALA A 165 -21.62 -32.26 13.41
C ALA A 165 -22.76 -31.27 13.72
N GLU A 166 -24.01 -31.72 13.76
CA GLU A 166 -25.15 -30.90 14.19
C GLU A 166 -24.97 -30.41 15.63
N ARG A 167 -24.54 -31.30 16.56
CA ARG A 167 -24.21 -30.96 17.95
C ARG A 167 -23.12 -29.90 18.04
N PHE A 168 -22.06 -30.03 17.27
CA PHE A 168 -20.97 -29.06 17.22
C PHE A 168 -21.46 -27.70 16.70
N LEU A 169 -22.24 -27.66 15.62
CA LEU A 169 -22.80 -26.42 15.09
C LEU A 169 -23.77 -25.74 16.08
N ALA A 170 -24.50 -26.50 16.85
CA ALA A 170 -25.36 -25.99 17.93
C ALA A 170 -24.56 -25.33 19.05
N LEU A 171 -23.39 -25.91 19.43
CA LEU A 171 -22.44 -25.27 20.39
C LEU A 171 -21.92 -23.94 19.94
N LEU A 172 -21.68 -23.77 18.61
CA LEU A 172 -21.31 -22.51 18.01
C LEU A 172 -22.48 -21.50 17.93
N GLY A 173 -23.72 -21.97 18.16
CA GLY A 173 -24.96 -21.21 18.01
C GLY A 173 -25.31 -20.94 16.54
N TRP A 174 -24.88 -21.83 15.62
CA TRP A 174 -25.14 -21.71 14.19
C TRP A 174 -26.40 -22.42 13.73
N VAL A 175 -26.79 -23.44 14.46
CA VAL A 175 -28.11 -24.07 14.30
C VAL A 175 -28.89 -24.00 15.60
N ASP A 176 -30.21 -23.98 15.51
CA ASP A 176 -31.13 -24.05 16.67
C ASP A 176 -31.40 -25.47 17.11
N ALA A 177 -32.22 -25.65 18.13
CA ALA A 177 -32.57 -26.97 18.69
C ALA A 177 -33.29 -27.88 17.68
N GLU A 178 -33.88 -27.34 16.67
CA GLU A 178 -34.53 -28.03 15.56
C GLU A 178 -33.63 -28.24 14.34
N GLY A 179 -32.33 -27.95 14.44
CA GLY A 179 -31.33 -28.10 13.37
C GLY A 179 -31.40 -27.05 12.28
N ARG A 180 -32.16 -25.96 12.48
CA ARG A 180 -32.32 -24.90 11.50
C ARG A 180 -31.21 -23.85 11.66
N TRP A 181 -30.68 -23.33 10.52
CA TRP A 181 -29.68 -22.29 10.53
C TRP A 181 -30.15 -20.98 11.20
N THR A 182 -29.44 -20.55 12.22
CA THR A 182 -29.63 -19.24 12.85
C THR A 182 -29.12 -18.10 11.93
N PRO A 183 -29.49 -16.83 12.19
CA PRO A 183 -28.89 -15.69 11.45
C PRO A 183 -27.36 -15.66 11.50
N LYS A 184 -26.77 -16.05 12.64
CA LYS A 184 -25.32 -16.17 12.81
C LYS A 184 -24.73 -17.28 11.94
N GLY A 185 -25.35 -18.45 11.92
CA GLY A 185 -24.91 -19.57 11.08
C GLY A 185 -25.03 -19.25 9.58
N ARG A 186 -26.12 -18.60 9.15
CA ARG A 186 -26.28 -18.14 7.75
C ARG A 186 -25.19 -17.15 7.35
N ALA A 187 -24.86 -16.19 8.20
CA ALA A 187 -23.76 -15.25 7.90
C ALA A 187 -22.42 -15.97 7.77
N PHE A 188 -22.19 -17.06 8.51
CA PHE A 188 -20.96 -17.83 8.42
C PHE A 188 -20.89 -18.72 7.17
N ARG A 189 -22.02 -19.26 6.69
CA ARG A 189 -22.07 -20.04 5.45
C ARG A 189 -21.54 -19.31 4.22
N GLU A 190 -21.59 -17.98 4.20
CA GLU A 190 -20.97 -17.19 3.13
C GLU A 190 -19.45 -17.43 2.98
N PHE A 191 -18.81 -18.02 4.01
CA PHE A 191 -17.37 -18.35 4.03
C PHE A 191 -17.09 -19.86 3.80
N GLU A 192 -18.11 -20.70 3.47
CA GLU A 192 -17.91 -22.14 3.33
C GLU A 192 -16.86 -22.50 2.27
N ASP A 193 -16.84 -21.77 1.16
CA ASP A 193 -15.84 -21.97 0.10
C ASP A 193 -14.39 -21.76 0.57
N HIS A 194 -14.16 -20.90 1.56
CA HIS A 194 -12.83 -20.61 2.06
C HIS A 194 -12.20 -21.77 2.85
N PHE A 195 -13.02 -22.69 3.42
CA PHE A 195 -12.52 -23.90 4.07
C PHE A 195 -11.95 -24.89 3.06
N GLY A 196 -12.38 -24.82 1.80
CA GLY A 196 -11.78 -25.60 0.72
C GLY A 196 -10.32 -25.24 0.47
N LEU A 197 -9.92 -23.96 0.66
CA LEU A 197 -8.52 -23.58 0.56
C LEU A 197 -7.69 -24.22 1.67
N ALA A 198 -8.15 -24.16 2.93
CA ALA A 198 -7.47 -24.82 4.04
C ALA A 198 -7.37 -26.32 3.85
N ALA A 199 -8.47 -26.96 3.41
CA ALA A 199 -8.51 -28.38 3.16
C ALA A 199 -7.58 -28.82 2.03
N SER A 200 -7.40 -27.99 0.99
CA SER A 200 -6.49 -28.30 -0.11
C SER A 200 -5.03 -28.44 0.32
N TYR A 201 -4.64 -27.83 1.43
CA TYR A 201 -3.29 -27.93 2.01
C TYR A 201 -3.14 -28.93 3.15
N LEU A 202 -4.18 -29.70 3.49
CA LEU A 202 -4.08 -30.75 4.54
C LEU A 202 -2.98 -31.79 4.23
N PRO A 203 -2.76 -32.24 2.98
CA PRO A 203 -1.65 -33.15 2.68
C PRO A 203 -0.29 -32.57 3.09
N LEU A 204 -0.04 -31.28 2.84
CA LEU A 204 1.17 -30.58 3.27
C LEU A 204 1.28 -30.55 4.81
N LEU A 205 0.22 -30.10 5.47
CA LEU A 205 0.18 -29.94 6.93
C LEU A 205 0.33 -31.30 7.67
N ALA A 206 -0.16 -32.38 7.08
CA ALA A 206 -0.03 -33.72 7.67
C ALA A 206 1.43 -34.21 7.70
N ARG A 207 2.29 -33.73 6.82
CA ARG A 207 3.70 -34.14 6.68
C ARG A 207 4.71 -33.11 7.19
N LEU A 208 4.30 -32.20 8.05
CA LEU A 208 5.17 -31.17 8.62
C LEU A 208 6.40 -31.75 9.34
N GLU A 209 6.27 -32.87 10.02
CA GLU A 209 7.42 -33.51 10.69
C GLU A 209 8.55 -33.88 9.73
N GLU A 210 8.20 -34.45 8.58
CA GLU A 210 9.16 -34.83 7.55
C GLU A 210 9.85 -33.60 6.94
N LEU A 211 9.09 -32.51 6.70
CA LEU A 211 9.64 -31.25 6.23
C LEU A 211 10.58 -30.62 7.26
N LEU A 212 10.21 -30.63 8.53
CA LEU A 212 11.03 -30.06 9.61
C LEU A 212 12.32 -30.84 9.85
N ARG A 213 12.32 -32.17 9.61
CA ARG A 213 13.53 -32.99 9.67
C ARG A 213 14.40 -32.89 8.40
N GLY A 214 13.91 -32.20 7.35
CA GLY A 214 14.59 -32.15 6.06
C GLY A 214 14.56 -33.50 5.30
N GLU A 215 13.66 -34.41 5.69
CA GLU A 215 13.47 -35.72 5.03
C GLU A 215 12.61 -35.60 3.76
N LEU A 216 11.87 -34.47 3.65
CA LEU A 216 10.97 -34.18 2.54
C LEU A 216 11.16 -32.73 2.12
N VAL A 217 11.01 -32.50 0.82
CA VAL A 217 10.97 -31.17 0.22
C VAL A 217 9.73 -31.07 -0.68
N VAL A 218 9.10 -29.90 -0.71
CA VAL A 218 8.00 -29.64 -1.62
C VAL A 218 8.56 -29.48 -3.04
N SER A 219 8.05 -30.30 -3.97
CA SER A 219 8.46 -30.21 -5.38
C SER A 219 7.42 -29.39 -6.17
N PRO A 220 7.83 -28.39 -6.95
CA PRO A 220 6.95 -27.74 -7.91
C PRO A 220 6.66 -28.68 -9.09
N GLY A 221 5.44 -28.63 -9.64
CA GLY A 221 5.05 -29.36 -10.86
C GLY A 221 3.97 -30.41 -10.66
N ASP A 222 3.87 -31.33 -11.63
CA ASP A 222 2.78 -32.33 -11.73
C ASP A 222 2.71 -33.36 -10.59
N ASP A 223 3.83 -33.57 -9.87
CA ASP A 223 3.89 -34.41 -8.67
C ASP A 223 3.56 -33.66 -7.37
N ALA A 224 2.67 -32.68 -7.43
CA ALA A 224 2.31 -31.82 -6.30
C ALA A 224 1.52 -32.56 -5.22
N TRP A 225 2.19 -33.46 -4.46
CA TRP A 225 1.66 -34.21 -3.32
C TRP A 225 1.13 -33.31 -2.20
N HIS A 226 1.58 -32.06 -2.16
CA HIS A 226 1.36 -31.10 -1.08
C HIS A 226 0.00 -30.39 -1.13
N CYS A 227 -0.72 -30.48 -2.25
CA CYS A 227 -1.96 -29.73 -2.44
C CYS A 227 -2.99 -30.52 -3.27
N GLU A 228 -4.24 -30.53 -2.84
CA GLU A 228 -5.36 -31.00 -3.64
C GLU A 228 -5.77 -29.88 -4.63
N ARG A 229 -5.25 -29.95 -5.85
CA ARG A 229 -5.27 -28.89 -6.85
C ARG A 229 -6.67 -28.50 -7.31
N THR A 230 -7.54 -29.48 -7.54
CA THR A 230 -8.92 -29.24 -7.99
C THR A 230 -9.69 -28.41 -6.96
N LEU A 231 -9.57 -28.76 -5.68
CA LEU A 231 -10.21 -28.04 -4.58
C LEU A 231 -9.63 -26.62 -4.44
N GLN A 232 -8.31 -26.49 -4.57
CA GLN A 232 -7.62 -25.19 -4.51
C GLN A 232 -8.11 -24.22 -5.60
N VAL A 233 -8.21 -24.69 -6.86
CA VAL A 233 -8.69 -23.87 -7.99
C VAL A 233 -10.14 -23.45 -7.78
N GLN A 234 -11.02 -24.40 -7.41
CA GLN A 234 -12.44 -24.14 -7.24
C GLN A 234 -12.74 -23.13 -6.12
N THR A 235 -11.99 -23.20 -5.02
CA THR A 235 -12.25 -22.38 -3.83
C THR A 235 -11.48 -21.05 -3.83
N GLY A 236 -10.31 -21.03 -4.45
CA GLY A 236 -9.51 -19.82 -4.57
C GLY A 236 -10.22 -18.69 -5.31
N SER A 237 -10.99 -19.01 -6.34
CA SER A 237 -11.74 -18.06 -7.16
C SER A 237 -12.86 -17.35 -6.39
N ALA A 238 -13.54 -18.05 -5.48
CA ALA A 238 -14.61 -17.45 -4.68
C ALA A 238 -14.10 -16.33 -3.76
N ALA A 239 -12.94 -16.54 -3.13
CA ALA A 239 -12.31 -15.54 -2.25
C ALA A 239 -11.84 -14.28 -2.99
N ARG A 240 -11.58 -14.38 -4.31
CA ARG A 240 -11.04 -13.30 -5.14
C ARG A 240 -12.11 -12.35 -5.70
N ARG A 241 -13.33 -12.82 -5.89
CA ARG A 241 -14.42 -12.08 -6.60
C ARG A 241 -14.66 -10.67 -6.07
N ARG A 242 -14.52 -10.43 -4.77
CA ARG A 242 -14.72 -9.10 -4.17
C ARG A 242 -13.70 -8.06 -4.67
N TYR A 243 -12.47 -8.48 -4.98
CA TYR A 243 -11.42 -7.58 -5.47
C TYR A 243 -11.62 -7.19 -6.93
N PHE A 244 -12.34 -7.99 -7.69
CA PHE A 244 -12.61 -7.70 -9.11
C PHE A 244 -13.44 -6.43 -9.26
N ALA A 245 -14.56 -6.32 -8.53
CA ALA A 245 -15.41 -5.14 -8.57
C ALA A 245 -14.66 -3.85 -8.11
N ASP A 246 -13.74 -4.00 -7.16
CA ASP A 246 -12.93 -2.88 -6.68
C ASP A 246 -11.85 -2.44 -7.68
N ALA A 247 -11.51 -3.27 -8.66
CA ALA A 247 -10.65 -2.94 -9.79
C ALA A 247 -11.40 -2.28 -10.97
N ASP A 248 -12.74 -2.34 -11.02
CA ASP A 248 -13.57 -1.77 -12.10
C ASP A 248 -13.23 -0.33 -12.46
N PRO A 249 -12.96 0.61 -11.51
CA PRO A 249 -12.59 1.98 -11.84
C PRO A 249 -11.36 2.07 -12.75
N ILE A 250 -10.41 1.13 -12.63
CA ILE A 250 -9.21 1.08 -13.49
C ILE A 250 -9.62 0.82 -14.95
N PHE A 251 -10.46 -0.19 -15.15
CA PHE A 251 -10.91 -0.57 -16.48
C PHE A 251 -11.83 0.50 -17.10
N ARG A 252 -12.77 1.03 -16.33
CA ARG A 252 -13.66 2.11 -16.79
C ARG A 252 -12.88 3.35 -17.22
N GLU A 253 -11.86 3.75 -16.46
CA GLU A 253 -11.02 4.90 -16.82
C GLU A 253 -10.28 4.64 -18.13
N MET A 254 -9.66 3.47 -18.29
CA MET A 254 -8.93 3.13 -19.51
C MET A 254 -9.83 3.15 -20.76
N PHE A 255 -11.04 2.62 -20.66
CA PHE A 255 -11.96 2.54 -21.81
C PHE A 255 -12.67 3.87 -22.10
N ALA A 256 -12.91 4.71 -21.09
CA ALA A 256 -13.58 6.01 -21.26
C ALA A 256 -12.78 7.01 -22.13
N TYR A 257 -11.45 6.91 -22.09
CA TYR A 257 -10.57 7.86 -22.81
C TYR A 257 -10.07 7.35 -24.19
N GLY A 258 -10.72 6.33 -24.77
CA GLY A 258 -10.35 5.78 -26.07
C GLY A 258 -8.97 5.12 -26.11
N ARG A 259 -8.47 4.68 -24.95
CA ARG A 259 -7.18 4.00 -24.78
C ARG A 259 -7.33 2.51 -24.62
N SER A 260 -8.33 1.92 -25.23
CA SER A 260 -8.63 0.48 -25.12
C SER A 260 -7.43 -0.35 -25.60
N PRO A 261 -7.02 -1.37 -24.82
CA PRO A 261 -6.04 -2.35 -25.27
C PRO A 261 -6.63 -3.22 -26.38
N ALA A 262 -5.78 -3.86 -27.18
CA ALA A 262 -6.21 -4.84 -28.17
C ALA A 262 -6.82 -6.09 -27.51
N PHE A 263 -6.31 -6.45 -26.34
CA PHE A 263 -6.81 -7.56 -25.53
C PHE A 263 -6.51 -7.33 -24.04
N ILE A 264 -7.23 -8.06 -23.18
CA ILE A 264 -6.92 -8.18 -21.76
C ILE A 264 -6.42 -9.61 -21.53
N ALA A 265 -5.20 -9.76 -20.96
CA ALA A 265 -4.59 -11.04 -20.65
C ALA A 265 -4.55 -11.27 -19.14
N ASP A 266 -5.31 -12.26 -18.66
CA ASP A 266 -5.29 -12.72 -17.27
C ASP A 266 -4.25 -13.84 -17.11
N MET A 267 -3.19 -13.53 -16.34
CA MET A 267 -2.05 -14.42 -16.15
C MET A 267 -2.14 -15.11 -14.80
N GLY A 268 -2.28 -16.42 -14.81
CA GLY A 268 -2.76 -17.22 -13.71
C GLY A 268 -4.28 -17.12 -13.61
N CYS A 269 -4.96 -17.29 -14.76
CA CYS A 269 -6.41 -17.03 -14.88
C CYS A 269 -7.27 -17.98 -14.03
N GLY A 270 -6.70 -19.09 -13.54
CA GLY A 270 -7.44 -20.09 -12.79
C GLY A 270 -8.68 -20.57 -13.57
N ASP A 271 -9.85 -20.46 -12.96
CA ASP A 271 -11.13 -20.83 -13.57
C ASP A 271 -11.74 -19.74 -14.47
N GLY A 272 -11.00 -18.67 -14.81
CA GLY A 272 -11.45 -17.58 -15.66
C GLY A 272 -12.49 -16.63 -15.05
N SER A 273 -12.70 -16.68 -13.73
CA SER A 273 -13.70 -15.85 -13.05
C SER A 273 -13.49 -14.35 -13.26
N TRP A 274 -12.24 -13.87 -13.31
CA TRP A 274 -11.98 -12.45 -13.53
C TRP A 274 -12.29 -12.03 -14.96
N LEU A 275 -11.97 -12.85 -15.93
CA LEU A 275 -12.34 -12.60 -17.34
C LEU A 275 -13.86 -12.56 -17.53
N VAL A 276 -14.62 -13.46 -16.87
CA VAL A 276 -16.09 -13.40 -16.85
C VAL A 276 -16.60 -12.09 -16.25
N HIS A 277 -16.03 -11.65 -15.13
CA HIS A 277 -16.39 -10.38 -14.51
C HIS A 277 -16.11 -9.20 -15.46
N LEU A 278 -14.94 -9.18 -16.10
CA LEU A 278 -14.58 -8.12 -17.05
C LEU A 278 -15.46 -8.14 -18.30
N HIS A 279 -15.84 -9.30 -18.79
CA HIS A 279 -16.81 -9.39 -19.87
C HIS A 279 -18.17 -8.82 -19.48
N SER A 280 -18.63 -9.04 -18.25
CA SER A 280 -19.87 -8.42 -17.76
C SER A 280 -19.77 -6.88 -17.68
N LEU A 281 -18.56 -6.34 -17.49
CA LEU A 281 -18.29 -4.90 -17.37
C LEU A 281 -18.09 -4.23 -18.74
N LEU A 282 -17.39 -4.88 -19.67
CA LEU A 282 -16.87 -4.30 -20.91
C LEU A 282 -17.51 -4.88 -22.18
N GLY A 283 -18.23 -6.00 -22.05
CA GLY A 283 -18.81 -6.72 -23.21
C GLY A 283 -17.74 -7.25 -24.16
N ASP A 284 -18.06 -7.29 -25.44
CA ASP A 284 -17.17 -7.73 -26.51
C ASP A 284 -16.29 -6.60 -27.09
N SER A 285 -16.12 -5.51 -26.34
CA SER A 285 -15.32 -4.35 -26.78
C SER A 285 -13.80 -4.62 -26.81
N VAL A 286 -13.35 -5.75 -26.24
CA VAL A 286 -11.96 -6.16 -26.14
C VAL A 286 -11.88 -7.69 -26.20
N ARG A 287 -10.77 -8.23 -26.72
CA ARG A 287 -10.52 -9.67 -26.72
C ARG A 287 -10.05 -10.14 -25.34
N TYR A 288 -10.52 -11.30 -24.90
CA TYR A 288 -10.14 -11.92 -23.61
C TYR A 288 -9.14 -13.04 -23.82
N VAL A 289 -8.04 -13.01 -23.08
CA VAL A 289 -6.97 -14.00 -23.12
C VAL A 289 -6.76 -14.54 -21.72
N GLY A 290 -6.90 -15.84 -21.52
CA GLY A 290 -6.60 -16.54 -20.27
C GLY A 290 -5.30 -17.32 -20.39
N ILE A 291 -4.40 -17.17 -19.43
CA ILE A 291 -3.12 -17.86 -19.40
C ILE A 291 -2.95 -18.51 -18.05
N ASP A 292 -2.64 -19.78 -18.03
CA ASP A 292 -2.33 -20.51 -16.80
C ASP A 292 -1.27 -21.59 -17.09
N ALA A 293 -0.50 -21.96 -16.07
CA ALA A 293 0.46 -23.05 -16.17
C ALA A 293 -0.18 -24.43 -16.00
N ASP A 294 -1.47 -24.46 -15.60
CA ASP A 294 -2.23 -25.66 -15.28
C ASP A 294 -3.35 -25.90 -16.29
N GLN A 295 -3.31 -27.04 -16.96
CA GLN A 295 -4.36 -27.43 -17.95
C GLN A 295 -5.72 -27.61 -17.29
N VAL A 296 -5.78 -28.07 -16.03
CA VAL A 296 -7.05 -28.23 -15.29
C VAL A 296 -7.72 -26.86 -15.07
N ALA A 297 -6.93 -25.82 -14.77
CA ALA A 297 -7.41 -24.45 -14.63
C ALA A 297 -7.96 -23.92 -15.97
N LEU A 298 -7.25 -24.13 -17.07
CA LEU A 298 -7.68 -23.71 -18.42
C LEU A 298 -8.95 -24.41 -18.87
N ASP A 299 -9.13 -25.68 -18.52
CA ASP A 299 -10.35 -26.44 -18.87
C ASP A 299 -11.56 -25.91 -18.05
N ALA A 300 -11.36 -25.58 -16.78
CA ALA A 300 -12.39 -24.94 -15.97
C ALA A 300 -12.71 -23.54 -16.50
N ALA A 301 -11.70 -22.74 -16.88
CA ALA A 301 -11.89 -21.43 -17.48
C ALA A 301 -12.69 -21.51 -18.80
N ARG A 302 -12.38 -22.47 -19.66
CA ARG A 302 -13.12 -22.69 -20.93
C ARG A 302 -14.60 -22.90 -20.68
N GLN A 303 -14.94 -23.81 -19.77
CA GLN A 303 -16.34 -24.10 -19.43
C GLN A 303 -17.06 -22.86 -18.88
N LYS A 304 -16.40 -22.12 -17.98
CA LYS A 304 -17.00 -20.96 -17.34
C LYS A 304 -17.18 -19.78 -18.28
N LEU A 305 -16.20 -19.50 -19.14
CA LEU A 305 -16.27 -18.45 -20.15
C LEU A 305 -17.37 -18.76 -21.21
N GLN A 306 -17.47 -20.01 -21.63
CA GLN A 306 -18.55 -20.45 -22.54
C GLN A 306 -19.94 -20.28 -21.89
N ALA A 307 -20.08 -20.69 -20.63
CA ALA A 307 -21.34 -20.53 -19.90
C ALA A 307 -21.73 -19.05 -19.70
N ALA A 308 -20.74 -18.15 -19.60
CA ALA A 308 -20.93 -16.70 -19.49
C ALA A 308 -21.14 -16.00 -20.85
N GLY A 309 -21.10 -16.72 -21.97
CA GLY A 309 -21.32 -16.17 -23.31
C GLY A 309 -20.14 -15.37 -23.86
N VAL A 310 -18.92 -15.54 -23.33
CA VAL A 310 -17.73 -14.90 -23.87
C VAL A 310 -17.39 -15.51 -25.22
N HIS A 311 -17.37 -14.67 -26.26
CA HIS A 311 -17.07 -15.11 -27.61
C HIS A 311 -15.58 -15.26 -27.87
N ASP A 312 -15.15 -16.40 -28.39
CA ASP A 312 -13.79 -16.72 -28.85
C ASP A 312 -12.65 -16.32 -27.86
N PRO A 313 -12.73 -16.75 -26.58
CA PRO A 313 -11.67 -16.49 -25.64
C PRO A 313 -10.43 -17.29 -26.03
N LEU A 314 -9.25 -16.65 -26.03
CA LEU A 314 -7.98 -17.33 -26.26
C LEU A 314 -7.44 -17.87 -24.93
N LEU A 315 -7.28 -19.18 -24.81
CA LEU A 315 -6.74 -19.87 -23.63
C LEU A 315 -5.40 -20.52 -23.98
N LEU A 316 -4.32 -20.09 -23.28
CA LEU A 316 -2.95 -20.51 -23.55
C LEU A 316 -2.30 -21.13 -22.30
N LEU A 317 -1.66 -22.26 -22.48
CA LEU A 317 -0.78 -22.81 -21.44
C LEU A 317 0.48 -21.93 -21.37
N GLY A 318 0.83 -21.40 -20.20
CA GLY A 318 1.99 -20.50 -20.06
C GLY A 318 2.35 -20.18 -18.62
N ASP A 319 3.64 -19.90 -18.41
CA ASP A 319 4.21 -19.52 -17.11
C ASP A 319 4.37 -17.99 -17.02
N VAL A 320 3.80 -17.39 -15.97
CA VAL A 320 3.94 -15.96 -15.66
C VAL A 320 5.40 -15.53 -15.46
N ALA A 321 6.27 -16.44 -15.12
CA ALA A 321 7.70 -16.16 -14.98
C ALA A 321 8.46 -16.09 -16.33
N SER A 322 7.81 -16.41 -17.46
CA SER A 322 8.40 -16.51 -18.79
C SER A 322 7.66 -15.63 -19.82
N PRO A 323 7.74 -14.28 -19.70
CA PRO A 323 7.02 -13.37 -20.60
C PRO A 323 7.44 -13.49 -22.07
N GLN A 324 8.65 -13.94 -22.34
CA GLN A 324 9.12 -14.15 -23.71
C GLN A 324 8.38 -15.29 -24.41
N ASP A 325 8.23 -16.43 -23.72
CA ASP A 325 7.47 -17.57 -24.29
C ASP A 325 6.02 -17.18 -24.57
N LEU A 326 5.47 -16.36 -23.66
CA LEU A 326 4.11 -15.85 -23.82
C LEU A 326 3.97 -14.90 -25.01
N ARG A 327 4.96 -14.01 -25.23
CA ARG A 327 5.01 -13.15 -26.43
C ARG A 327 4.97 -14.00 -27.70
N ASP A 328 5.76 -15.06 -27.76
CA ASP A 328 5.87 -15.90 -28.92
C ASP A 328 4.53 -16.65 -29.19
N ARG A 329 3.87 -17.17 -28.14
CA ARG A 329 2.53 -17.79 -28.23
C ARG A 329 1.44 -16.80 -28.66
N LEU A 330 1.43 -15.58 -28.14
CA LEU A 330 0.49 -14.55 -28.56
C LEU A 330 0.68 -14.16 -30.02
N ALA A 331 1.94 -14.09 -30.47
CA ALA A 331 2.28 -13.79 -31.85
C ALA A 331 1.75 -14.84 -32.85
N GLU A 332 1.67 -16.13 -32.45
CA GLU A 332 1.04 -17.20 -33.26
C GLU A 332 -0.46 -16.93 -33.53
N HIS A 333 -1.09 -16.10 -32.67
CA HIS A 333 -2.49 -15.68 -32.79
C HIS A 333 -2.65 -14.24 -33.33
N GLY A 334 -1.55 -13.65 -33.84
CA GLY A 334 -1.56 -12.31 -34.42
C GLY A 334 -1.65 -11.18 -33.37
N LEU A 335 -1.31 -11.46 -32.11
CA LEU A 335 -1.36 -10.49 -31.00
C LEU A 335 0.07 -10.07 -30.61
N SER A 336 0.28 -8.75 -30.48
CA SER A 336 1.50 -8.19 -29.89
C SER A 336 1.33 -8.02 -28.40
N ILE A 337 2.22 -8.61 -27.59
CA ILE A 337 2.11 -8.61 -26.14
C ILE A 337 2.05 -7.19 -25.55
N GLU A 338 2.71 -6.21 -26.19
CA GLU A 338 2.75 -4.82 -25.79
C GLU A 338 1.43 -4.06 -26.02
N ASP A 339 0.55 -4.57 -26.88
CA ASP A 339 -0.77 -3.99 -27.16
C ASP A 339 -1.84 -4.47 -26.16
N GLY A 340 -1.48 -5.38 -25.27
CA GLY A 340 -2.37 -5.93 -24.26
C GLY A 340 -2.33 -5.15 -22.94
N LEU A 341 -3.43 -5.24 -22.20
CA LEU A 341 -3.45 -4.98 -20.76
C LEU A 341 -3.25 -6.31 -20.03
N HIS A 342 -2.20 -6.38 -19.24
CA HIS A 342 -1.90 -7.55 -18.45
C HIS A 342 -2.56 -7.47 -17.08
N ILE A 343 -3.28 -8.48 -16.67
CA ILE A 343 -3.87 -8.56 -15.33
C ILE A 343 -3.38 -9.82 -14.61
N ARG A 344 -3.19 -9.75 -13.31
CA ARG A 344 -2.76 -10.86 -12.46
C ARG A 344 -3.43 -10.79 -11.10
N SER A 345 -3.79 -11.95 -10.58
CA SER A 345 -4.30 -12.04 -9.22
C SER A 345 -3.54 -13.09 -8.42
N PHE A 346 -2.82 -12.63 -7.39
CA PHE A 346 -2.06 -13.47 -6.45
C PHE A 346 -1.02 -14.35 -7.15
N ALA A 347 -0.31 -13.79 -8.13
CA ALA A 347 0.64 -14.53 -8.97
C ALA A 347 2.10 -14.09 -8.78
N ASP A 348 2.38 -12.85 -8.40
CA ASP A 348 3.74 -12.32 -8.41
C ASP A 348 4.60 -12.77 -7.22
N HIS A 349 4.00 -13.29 -6.15
CA HIS A 349 4.72 -13.94 -5.04
C HIS A 349 4.98 -15.45 -5.27
N GLY A 350 4.45 -16.03 -6.35
CA GLY A 350 4.46 -17.45 -6.62
C GLY A 350 5.50 -18.01 -7.60
N PRO A 351 6.23 -17.22 -8.41
CA PRO A 351 7.20 -17.77 -9.33
C PRO A 351 8.30 -18.56 -8.63
N VAL A 352 8.78 -19.62 -9.29
CA VAL A 352 9.91 -20.40 -8.79
C VAL A 352 11.13 -19.49 -8.66
N PHE A 353 11.81 -19.58 -7.52
CA PHE A 353 13.01 -18.78 -7.22
C PHE A 353 14.11 -19.03 -8.28
N ARG A 354 14.54 -17.95 -8.90
CA ARG A 354 15.63 -17.96 -9.91
C ARG A 354 16.84 -17.13 -9.47
N GLY A 355 16.70 -16.39 -8.36
CA GLY A 355 17.67 -15.43 -7.88
C GLY A 355 17.65 -14.11 -8.65
N GLY A 356 18.25 -13.11 -8.06
CA GLY A 356 18.40 -11.76 -8.62
C GLY A 356 19.73 -11.14 -8.21
N SER A 357 20.06 -9.98 -8.80
CA SER A 357 21.28 -9.25 -8.42
C SER A 357 21.13 -8.69 -6.99
N PRO A 358 22.15 -8.88 -6.14
CA PRO A 358 22.15 -8.27 -4.81
C PRO A 358 21.97 -6.76 -4.88
N SER A 359 21.24 -6.21 -3.90
CA SER A 359 21.03 -4.77 -3.75
C SER A 359 21.96 -4.21 -2.68
N GLU A 360 22.45 -2.99 -2.87
CA GLU A 360 23.13 -2.23 -1.82
C GLU A 360 22.15 -1.72 -0.75
N VAL A 361 20.85 -1.65 -1.08
CA VAL A 361 19.81 -1.23 -0.14
C VAL A 361 19.48 -2.40 0.80
N PRO A 362 19.49 -2.19 2.11
CA PRO A 362 19.09 -3.21 3.07
C PRO A 362 17.69 -3.74 2.79
N ALA A 363 17.53 -5.06 2.90
CA ALA A 363 16.23 -5.70 2.75
C ALA A 363 15.27 -5.30 3.88
N THR A 364 14.00 -5.16 3.53
CA THR A 364 12.93 -4.74 4.46
C THR A 364 11.88 -5.84 4.67
N ALA A 365 11.89 -6.89 3.86
CA ALA A 365 10.98 -8.02 4.00
C ALA A 365 11.24 -8.79 5.29
N SER A 366 10.18 -9.19 5.98
CA SER A 366 10.25 -9.96 7.22
C SER A 366 9.70 -11.39 7.07
N GLY A 367 9.39 -11.84 5.85
CA GLY A 367 8.90 -13.18 5.55
C GLY A 367 9.90 -14.30 5.92
N ALA A 368 9.40 -15.51 6.11
CA ALA A 368 10.21 -16.72 6.18
C ALA A 368 10.16 -17.41 4.81
N TYR A 369 11.29 -17.50 4.15
CA TYR A 369 11.40 -17.97 2.76
C TYR A 369 12.16 -19.27 2.66
N VAL A 370 11.69 -20.17 1.80
CA VAL A 370 12.24 -21.51 1.60
C VAL A 370 12.67 -21.68 0.16
N ALA A 371 13.92 -22.05 -0.06
CA ALA A 371 14.42 -22.41 -1.39
C ALA A 371 13.83 -23.73 -1.87
N THR A 372 13.91 -24.01 -3.16
CA THR A 372 13.39 -25.24 -3.77
C THR A 372 14.06 -26.53 -3.25
N ASP A 373 15.22 -26.42 -2.61
CA ASP A 373 15.92 -27.52 -1.93
C ASP A 373 15.59 -27.62 -0.43
N GLY A 374 14.67 -26.78 0.09
CA GLY A 374 14.27 -26.76 1.49
C GLY A 374 15.17 -25.89 2.40
N THR A 375 16.23 -25.28 1.87
CA THR A 375 17.09 -24.38 2.65
C THR A 375 16.45 -23.01 2.87
N PRO A 376 16.82 -22.29 3.95
CA PRO A 376 16.29 -20.97 4.19
C PRO A 376 16.86 -19.95 3.17
N LEU A 377 15.99 -19.08 2.64
CA LEU A 377 16.37 -17.93 1.84
C LEU A 377 16.36 -16.65 2.68
N SER A 378 17.30 -15.76 2.41
CA SER A 378 17.31 -14.44 3.03
C SER A 378 16.23 -13.52 2.44
N ALA A 379 15.79 -12.54 3.22
CA ALA A 379 14.90 -11.47 2.75
C ALA A 379 15.49 -10.74 1.52
N ALA A 380 16.80 -10.48 1.54
CA ALA A 380 17.48 -9.83 0.42
C ALA A 380 17.42 -10.66 -0.87
N SER A 381 17.53 -12.00 -0.75
CA SER A 381 17.40 -12.91 -1.90
C SER A 381 15.99 -12.91 -2.46
N ALA A 382 14.97 -12.95 -1.59
CA ALA A 382 13.56 -12.91 -2.01
C ALA A 382 13.19 -11.58 -2.70
N GLU A 383 13.64 -10.44 -2.14
CA GLU A 383 13.45 -9.13 -2.77
C GLU A 383 14.16 -9.01 -4.12
N ALA A 384 15.41 -9.51 -4.21
CA ALA A 384 16.16 -9.47 -5.45
C ALA A 384 15.52 -10.33 -6.55
N ASP A 385 14.98 -11.49 -6.19
CA ASP A 385 14.26 -12.36 -7.13
C ASP A 385 12.95 -11.71 -7.61
N LEU A 386 12.19 -11.08 -6.72
CA LEU A 386 10.97 -10.35 -7.08
C LEU A 386 11.28 -9.18 -8.04
N VAL A 387 12.34 -8.41 -7.76
CA VAL A 387 12.78 -7.33 -8.67
C VAL A 387 13.12 -7.90 -10.03
N ALA A 388 13.94 -8.96 -10.08
CA ALA A 388 14.33 -9.59 -11.35
C ALA A 388 13.12 -10.19 -12.10
N HIS A 389 12.11 -10.71 -11.38
CA HIS A 389 10.86 -11.15 -11.98
C HIS A 389 10.11 -10.00 -12.65
N LEU A 390 9.94 -8.88 -11.96
CA LEU A 390 9.26 -7.70 -12.48
C LEU A 390 10.04 -7.03 -13.63
N GLU A 391 11.37 -6.98 -13.55
CA GLU A 391 12.25 -6.48 -14.62
C GLU A 391 12.12 -7.30 -15.91
N ARG A 392 11.96 -8.63 -15.81
CA ARG A 392 11.70 -9.48 -17.00
C ARG A 392 10.41 -9.09 -17.72
N TRP A 393 9.40 -8.58 -16.99
CA TRP A 393 8.13 -8.14 -17.57
C TRP A 393 8.20 -6.76 -18.19
N LYS A 394 9.09 -5.87 -17.71
CA LYS A 394 9.17 -4.48 -18.13
C LYS A 394 9.17 -4.26 -19.65
N PRO A 395 9.94 -5.02 -20.48
CA PRO A 395 9.91 -4.86 -21.94
C PRO A 395 8.56 -5.18 -22.58
N TYR A 396 7.72 -5.94 -21.93
CA TYR A 396 6.46 -6.46 -22.44
C TYR A 396 5.23 -5.72 -21.89
N ILE A 397 5.44 -4.79 -20.98
CA ILE A 397 4.38 -3.94 -20.44
C ILE A 397 4.28 -2.70 -21.33
N GLY A 398 3.30 -2.68 -22.24
CA GLY A 398 3.06 -1.53 -23.11
C GLY A 398 2.39 -0.35 -22.40
N LYS A 399 1.88 0.58 -23.18
CA LYS A 399 1.19 1.80 -22.71
C LYS A 399 -0.04 1.54 -21.82
N HIS A 400 -0.63 0.34 -21.91
CA HIS A 400 -1.82 -0.03 -21.13
C HIS A 400 -1.47 -0.46 -19.71
N GLY A 401 -0.25 -0.94 -19.51
CA GLY A 401 0.26 -1.30 -18.20
C GLY A 401 -0.15 -2.70 -17.75
N MET A 402 -0.09 -2.87 -16.43
CA MET A 402 -0.37 -4.12 -15.75
C MET A 402 -1.23 -3.86 -14.49
N VAL A 403 -2.30 -4.62 -14.30
CA VAL A 403 -3.13 -4.56 -13.10
C VAL A 403 -2.81 -5.76 -12.22
N LEU A 404 -2.37 -5.49 -11.00
CA LEU A 404 -2.01 -6.51 -10.03
C LEU A 404 -2.97 -6.47 -8.84
N VAL A 405 -3.58 -7.61 -8.55
CA VAL A 405 -4.19 -7.90 -7.26
C VAL A 405 -3.24 -8.81 -6.52
N GLU A 406 -2.56 -8.30 -5.48
CA GLU A 406 -1.50 -9.04 -4.83
C GLU A 406 -1.72 -9.16 -3.32
N ALA A 407 -1.29 -10.31 -2.78
CA ALA A 407 -1.35 -10.60 -1.35
C ALA A 407 0.01 -10.38 -0.70
N HIS A 408 -0.02 -9.82 0.50
CA HIS A 408 1.17 -9.40 1.22
C HIS A 408 1.25 -10.08 2.58
N THR A 409 2.47 -10.43 2.97
CA THR A 409 2.71 -10.81 4.35
C THR A 409 2.66 -9.58 5.27
N VAL A 410 2.52 -9.81 6.56
CA VAL A 410 2.44 -8.76 7.58
C VAL A 410 3.48 -9.08 8.66
N PRO A 411 4.24 -8.10 9.19
CA PRO A 411 5.17 -8.34 10.27
C PRO A 411 4.50 -9.03 11.46
N THR A 412 5.15 -10.03 12.03
CA THR A 412 4.56 -10.91 13.06
C THR A 412 4.04 -10.17 14.28
N HIS A 413 4.75 -9.12 14.73
CA HIS A 413 4.32 -8.28 15.84
C HIS A 413 3.03 -7.49 15.52
N VAL A 414 2.80 -7.11 14.26
CA VAL A 414 1.54 -6.48 13.83
C VAL A 414 0.45 -7.53 13.72
N ALA A 415 0.74 -8.68 13.12
CA ALA A 415 -0.21 -9.77 12.95
C ALA A 415 -0.80 -10.24 14.29
N SER A 416 0.05 -10.44 15.30
CA SER A 416 -0.35 -10.88 16.64
C SER A 416 -1.27 -9.90 17.38
N GLN A 417 -1.18 -8.60 17.07
CA GLN A 417 -2.08 -7.57 17.62
C GLN A 417 -3.43 -7.47 16.90
N HIS A 418 -3.56 -8.12 15.74
CA HIS A 418 -4.73 -8.03 14.87
C HIS A 418 -5.36 -9.37 14.52
N LEU A 419 -5.28 -10.34 15.44
CA LEU A 419 -5.90 -11.66 15.28
C LEU A 419 -7.38 -11.54 14.91
N GLY A 420 -7.83 -12.37 13.98
CA GLY A 420 -9.17 -12.34 13.44
C GLY A 420 -9.45 -11.18 12.45
N THR A 421 -8.49 -10.32 12.18
CA THR A 421 -8.60 -9.31 11.08
C THR A 421 -7.94 -9.80 9.81
N LEU A 422 -6.94 -10.66 9.93
CA LEU A 422 -6.28 -11.41 8.88
C LEU A 422 -5.98 -12.83 9.40
N HIS A 423 -5.67 -13.74 8.50
CA HIS A 423 -5.25 -15.11 8.80
C HIS A 423 -3.75 -15.27 8.53
N ALA A 424 -2.94 -14.54 9.31
CA ALA A 424 -1.50 -14.42 9.04
C ALA A 424 -0.75 -15.75 9.12
N ALA A 425 -1.04 -16.58 10.15
CA ALA A 425 -0.38 -17.87 10.29
C ALA A 425 -0.74 -18.83 9.15
N ALA A 426 -2.01 -18.86 8.74
CA ALA A 426 -2.47 -19.68 7.62
C ALA A 426 -1.86 -19.20 6.31
N PHE A 427 -1.85 -17.89 6.07
CA PHE A 427 -1.26 -17.30 4.87
C PHE A 427 0.23 -17.61 4.77
N ASP A 428 1.00 -17.33 5.83
CA ASP A 428 2.44 -17.53 5.85
C ASP A 428 2.81 -19.03 5.71
N ALA A 429 2.03 -19.93 6.32
CA ALA A 429 2.23 -21.36 6.18
C ALA A 429 1.99 -21.85 4.76
N TYR A 430 0.83 -21.53 4.18
CA TYR A 430 0.49 -22.02 2.84
C TYR A 430 1.48 -21.48 1.79
N ARG A 431 1.98 -20.26 1.95
CA ARG A 431 2.92 -19.63 1.01
C ARG A 431 4.36 -20.08 1.28
N GLY A 432 4.83 -19.94 2.52
CA GLY A 432 6.21 -20.27 2.88
C GLY A 432 6.54 -21.74 2.71
N LEU A 433 5.64 -22.65 3.13
CA LEU A 433 5.85 -24.09 2.99
C LEU A 433 5.79 -24.58 1.53
N THR A 434 5.23 -23.80 0.60
CA THR A 434 5.11 -24.14 -0.84
C THR A 434 6.01 -23.30 -1.73
N HIS A 435 7.11 -22.77 -1.18
CA HIS A 435 8.12 -22.03 -1.91
C HIS A 435 7.57 -20.80 -2.64
N GLN A 436 6.68 -20.05 -1.96
CA GLN A 436 6.19 -18.76 -2.41
C GLN A 436 6.79 -17.66 -1.54
N TYR A 437 6.98 -16.49 -2.11
CA TYR A 437 7.81 -15.42 -1.55
C TYR A 437 7.03 -14.10 -1.35
N PRO A 438 5.93 -14.10 -0.59
CA PRO A 438 5.19 -12.87 -0.34
C PRO A 438 6.02 -11.92 0.53
N VAL A 439 5.99 -10.65 0.17
CA VAL A 439 6.63 -9.56 0.92
C VAL A 439 5.56 -8.60 1.44
N GLU A 440 5.93 -7.75 2.39
CA GLU A 440 5.06 -6.67 2.86
C GLU A 440 4.73 -5.70 1.71
N TYR A 441 3.57 -5.06 1.79
CA TYR A 441 3.12 -4.12 0.76
C TYR A 441 4.14 -3.01 0.46
N SER A 442 4.75 -2.41 1.47
CA SER A 442 5.77 -1.37 1.29
C SER A 442 7.02 -1.90 0.57
N THR A 443 7.43 -3.12 0.91
CA THR A 443 8.55 -3.82 0.24
C THR A 443 8.18 -4.15 -1.21
N PHE A 444 6.97 -4.66 -1.46
CA PHE A 444 6.47 -4.93 -2.81
C PHE A 444 6.50 -3.67 -3.69
N MET A 445 5.98 -2.55 -3.18
CA MET A 445 6.00 -1.27 -3.89
C MET A 445 7.43 -0.77 -4.15
N THR A 446 8.36 -1.04 -3.23
CA THR A 446 9.78 -0.72 -3.42
C THR A 446 10.42 -1.61 -4.50
N CYS A 447 10.12 -2.92 -4.52
CA CYS A 447 10.57 -3.83 -5.57
C CYS A 447 10.02 -3.43 -6.95
N CYS A 448 8.74 -3.04 -7.03
CA CYS A 448 8.14 -2.53 -8.27
C CYS A 448 8.89 -1.28 -8.78
N ARG A 449 9.17 -0.32 -7.90
CA ARG A 449 9.95 0.88 -8.27
C ARG A 449 11.36 0.54 -8.76
N ARG A 450 12.06 -0.34 -8.05
CA ARG A 450 13.40 -0.82 -8.45
C ARG A 450 13.38 -1.49 -9.82
N ALA A 451 12.34 -2.23 -10.14
CA ALA A 451 12.11 -2.80 -11.47
C ALA A 451 11.72 -1.75 -12.53
N GLY A 452 11.54 -0.49 -12.15
CA GLY A 452 11.14 0.60 -13.04
C GLY A 452 9.66 0.62 -13.37
N LEU A 453 8.81 0.19 -12.44
CA LEU A 453 7.35 0.25 -12.52
C LEU A 453 6.79 1.34 -11.61
N THR A 454 5.82 2.09 -12.11
CA THR A 454 5.12 3.18 -11.39
C THR A 454 3.65 2.84 -11.22
N ALA A 455 3.14 2.96 -10.00
CA ALA A 455 1.74 2.76 -9.70
C ALA A 455 0.90 4.01 -9.94
N SER A 456 -0.33 3.83 -10.43
CA SER A 456 -1.34 4.89 -10.52
C SER A 456 -2.01 5.06 -9.16
N SER A 457 -1.52 6.00 -8.35
CA SER A 457 -1.91 6.17 -6.95
C SER A 457 -3.41 6.40 -6.72
N HIS A 458 -4.10 7.10 -7.63
CA HIS A 458 -5.55 7.35 -7.53
C HIS A 458 -6.42 6.11 -7.79
N LEU A 459 -5.84 5.07 -8.40
CA LEU A 459 -6.52 3.80 -8.70
C LEU A 459 -6.20 2.70 -7.68
N GLU A 460 -5.29 2.97 -6.76
CA GLU A 460 -4.87 2.01 -5.74
C GLU A 460 -6.00 1.67 -4.76
N ARG A 461 -6.09 0.39 -4.40
CA ARG A 461 -6.94 -0.09 -3.30
C ARG A 461 -6.11 -0.94 -2.35
N ARG A 462 -6.42 -0.87 -1.06
CA ARG A 462 -5.73 -1.60 0.01
C ARG A 462 -6.73 -2.28 0.92
N TYR A 463 -6.38 -3.49 1.37
CA TYR A 463 -7.21 -4.27 2.26
C TYR A 463 -6.39 -4.81 3.44
N PRO A 464 -6.90 -4.69 4.65
CA PRO A 464 -8.04 -3.87 5.06
C PRO A 464 -7.76 -2.36 4.88
N ALA A 465 -8.78 -1.59 4.49
CA ALA A 465 -8.63 -0.15 4.20
C ALA A 465 -8.33 0.69 5.47
N THR A 466 -8.57 0.16 6.66
CA THR A 466 -8.58 0.89 7.93
C THR A 466 -7.63 0.32 8.99
N ARG A 467 -6.61 -0.47 8.61
CA ARG A 467 -5.67 -1.09 9.56
C ARG A 467 -4.23 -0.67 9.26
N PRO A 468 -3.31 -0.76 10.23
CA PRO A 468 -1.91 -0.37 10.07
C PRO A 468 -1.09 -1.39 9.26
N PHE A 469 -1.72 -2.15 8.39
CA PHE A 469 -1.09 -3.12 7.49
C PHE A 469 -1.93 -3.30 6.24
N VAL A 470 -1.32 -3.81 5.19
CA VAL A 470 -1.99 -4.16 3.94
C VAL A 470 -1.78 -5.65 3.67
N ALA A 471 -2.85 -6.43 3.69
CA ALA A 471 -2.81 -7.86 3.39
C ALA A 471 -3.07 -8.16 1.91
N VAL A 472 -3.83 -7.31 1.23
CA VAL A 472 -4.08 -7.39 -0.22
C VAL A 472 -4.09 -5.99 -0.79
N SER A 473 -3.52 -5.80 -1.98
CA SER A 473 -3.58 -4.55 -2.73
C SER A 473 -4.08 -4.75 -4.16
N VAL A 474 -4.69 -3.71 -4.70
CA VAL A 474 -5.02 -3.60 -6.13
C VAL A 474 -4.29 -2.38 -6.67
N ASN A 475 -3.42 -2.58 -7.66
CA ASN A 475 -2.62 -1.52 -8.26
C ASN A 475 -2.61 -1.65 -9.77
N ARG A 476 -2.59 -0.51 -10.47
CA ARG A 476 -2.21 -0.45 -11.88
C ARG A 476 -0.80 0.10 -12.01
N PHE A 477 0.07 -0.69 -12.62
CA PHE A 477 1.45 -0.29 -12.91
C PHE A 477 1.63 0.02 -14.39
N VAL A 478 2.48 0.99 -14.67
CA VAL A 478 3.02 1.28 -15.99
C VAL A 478 4.53 1.31 -15.89
N CYS A 479 5.25 1.19 -17.02
CA CYS A 479 6.67 1.44 -17.02
C CYS A 479 6.93 2.86 -16.54
N ALA A 480 7.82 3.02 -15.57
CA ALA A 480 8.27 4.34 -15.16
C ALA A 480 8.83 5.04 -16.41
N GLN A 481 8.30 6.20 -16.70
CA GLN A 481 8.93 7.07 -17.70
C GLN A 481 10.35 7.34 -17.21
N PRO A 482 11.34 7.47 -18.12
CA PRO A 482 12.67 7.91 -17.73
C PRO A 482 12.52 9.11 -16.80
N ASN A 483 13.41 9.23 -15.80
CA ASN A 483 13.36 10.33 -14.85
C ASN A 483 13.11 11.63 -15.66
N PRO A 484 12.07 12.42 -15.33
CA PRO A 484 11.80 13.65 -16.10
C PRO A 484 13.02 14.55 -16.15
N LEU A 485 13.90 14.50 -15.15
CA LEU A 485 15.19 15.18 -15.18
C LEU A 485 16.09 14.63 -16.27
N GLU A 486 16.17 13.32 -16.47
CA GLU A 486 16.93 12.69 -17.56
C GLU A 486 16.33 13.02 -18.94
N VAL A 487 14.99 13.03 -19.06
CA VAL A 487 14.30 13.44 -20.30
C VAL A 487 14.51 14.93 -20.56
N ILE A 488 14.48 15.76 -19.51
CA ILE A 488 14.73 17.19 -19.59
C ILE A 488 16.20 17.43 -19.96
N GLU A 489 17.14 16.71 -19.37
CA GLU A 489 18.56 16.76 -19.69
C GLU A 489 18.83 16.25 -21.11
N ALA A 490 18.24 15.14 -21.52
CA ALA A 490 18.36 14.60 -22.88
C ALA A 490 17.75 15.53 -23.93
N ALA A 491 16.61 16.13 -23.65
CA ALA A 491 15.98 17.13 -24.54
C ALA A 491 16.77 18.42 -24.62
N ALA A 492 17.39 18.88 -23.54
CA ALA A 492 18.29 20.01 -23.51
C ALA A 492 19.58 19.75 -24.32
N GLY A 493 20.08 18.50 -24.31
CA GLY A 493 21.25 18.06 -25.04
C GLY A 493 21.08 17.96 -26.57
N THR A 494 19.85 17.75 -27.07
CA THR A 494 19.57 17.58 -28.52
C THR A 494 19.35 18.86 -29.28
N GLY A 495 19.31 20.03 -28.62
CA GLY A 495 19.17 21.34 -29.30
C GLY A 495 17.86 21.55 -30.09
N GLN A 496 16.90 20.64 -29.94
CA GLN A 496 15.60 20.67 -30.65
C GLN A 496 14.45 21.28 -29.83
N GLY A 497 14.76 22.11 -28.82
CA GLY A 497 13.76 22.95 -28.18
C GLY A 497 13.37 24.15 -29.05
N PRO A 498 12.12 24.64 -29.00
CA PRO A 498 11.74 25.84 -29.73
C PRO A 498 12.68 26.99 -29.35
N VAL A 499 13.22 27.69 -30.38
CA VAL A 499 14.11 28.82 -30.19
C VAL A 499 13.33 29.98 -29.55
N THR A 500 13.13 29.91 -28.26
CA THR A 500 12.81 31.08 -27.46
C THR A 500 14.14 31.72 -27.10
N THR A 501 14.35 32.95 -27.49
CA THR A 501 15.50 33.76 -27.09
C THR A 501 15.62 33.66 -25.56
N ARG A 502 16.64 32.94 -25.10
CA ARG A 502 16.93 32.67 -23.71
C ARG A 502 17.27 34.00 -23.02
N ARG A 503 16.30 34.66 -22.42
CA ARG A 503 16.60 35.67 -21.40
C ARG A 503 17.16 34.93 -20.20
N ALA A 504 18.29 35.39 -19.70
CA ALA A 504 18.83 34.86 -18.44
C ALA A 504 17.77 34.96 -17.35
N SER A 505 17.61 33.93 -16.53
CA SER A 505 16.77 33.99 -15.36
C SER A 505 17.21 35.18 -14.49
N ASP A 506 16.26 35.96 -14.00
CA ASP A 506 16.57 37.14 -13.18
C ASP A 506 17.16 36.79 -11.82
N TRP A 507 16.95 35.55 -11.37
CA TRP A 507 17.44 35.07 -10.09
C TRP A 507 18.27 33.80 -10.22
N ARG A 508 19.33 33.73 -9.41
CA ARG A 508 20.15 32.53 -9.21
C ARG A 508 20.50 32.43 -7.73
N PRO A 509 20.66 31.20 -7.18
CA PRO A 509 21.13 31.03 -5.82
C PRO A 509 22.56 31.60 -5.67
N GLU A 510 22.85 32.16 -4.50
CA GLU A 510 24.19 32.55 -4.17
C GLU A 510 25.13 31.34 -4.11
N PRO A 511 26.38 31.44 -4.56
CA PRO A 511 27.36 30.37 -4.40
C PRO A 511 27.51 29.97 -2.93
N GLY A 512 27.35 28.70 -2.61
CA GLY A 512 27.41 28.20 -1.23
C GLY A 512 26.09 28.28 -0.48
N SER A 513 24.96 28.53 -1.15
CA SER A 513 23.62 28.40 -0.56
C SER A 513 23.46 26.99 0.06
N ASP A 514 22.95 26.95 1.30
CA ASP A 514 22.64 25.69 1.97
C ASP A 514 21.41 25.04 1.32
N LEU A 515 21.64 23.97 0.56
CA LEU A 515 20.60 23.20 -0.11
C LEU A 515 20.02 22.07 0.75
N ASP A 516 20.64 21.79 1.91
CA ASP A 516 20.32 20.61 2.73
C ASP A 516 18.87 20.63 3.20
N ASP A 517 18.38 21.77 3.68
CA ASP A 517 16.98 21.87 4.10
C ASP A 517 16.01 21.71 2.94
N GLY A 518 16.27 22.35 1.82
CA GLY A 518 15.43 22.24 0.62
C GLY A 518 15.46 20.83 0.03
N ARG A 519 16.64 20.23 -0.04
CA ARG A 519 16.85 18.88 -0.52
C ARG A 519 16.19 17.87 0.41
N GLY A 520 16.40 17.99 1.71
CA GLY A 520 15.78 17.14 2.70
C GLY A 520 14.25 17.20 2.64
N LEU A 521 13.67 18.39 2.52
CA LEU A 521 12.23 18.58 2.36
C LEU A 521 11.73 17.91 1.07
N HIS A 522 12.41 18.15 -0.05
CA HIS A 522 12.01 17.60 -1.34
C HIS A 522 12.09 16.08 -1.37
N GLU A 523 13.20 15.51 -0.91
CA GLU A 523 13.43 14.06 -0.90
C GLU A 523 12.55 13.33 0.12
N LEU A 524 12.45 13.84 1.36
CA LEU A 524 11.73 13.16 2.43
C LEU A 524 10.22 13.39 2.38
N LEU A 525 9.77 14.63 2.12
CA LEU A 525 8.33 14.95 2.09
C LEU A 525 7.66 14.47 0.82
N TYR A 526 8.25 14.72 -0.34
CA TYR A 526 7.57 14.53 -1.62
C TYR A 526 7.91 13.21 -2.31
N PHE A 527 9.13 12.74 -2.17
CA PHE A 527 9.59 11.56 -2.90
C PHE A 527 10.02 10.39 -2.01
N GLY A 528 10.12 10.59 -0.69
CA GLY A 528 10.54 9.52 0.22
C GLY A 528 11.94 8.98 -0.09
N GLY A 529 12.82 9.81 -0.66
CA GLY A 529 14.16 9.43 -1.12
C GLY A 529 14.23 8.95 -2.58
N ASP A 530 13.10 8.86 -3.27
CA ASP A 530 12.99 8.49 -4.69
C ASP A 530 12.36 9.64 -5.48
N LEU A 531 13.17 10.40 -6.20
CA LEU A 531 12.76 11.57 -7.00
C LEU A 531 11.82 11.20 -8.15
N SER A 532 11.76 9.93 -8.56
CA SER A 532 10.88 9.48 -9.63
C SER A 532 9.41 9.35 -9.20
N GLN A 533 9.14 9.28 -7.88
CA GLN A 533 7.81 8.96 -7.36
C GLN A 533 7.40 9.84 -6.17
N PRO A 534 6.57 10.86 -6.41
CA PRO A 534 6.04 11.67 -5.32
C PRO A 534 5.19 10.84 -4.37
N ARG A 535 5.26 11.17 -3.09
CA ARG A 535 4.41 10.51 -2.08
C ARG A 535 2.94 10.70 -2.41
N ARG A 536 2.13 9.70 -2.06
CA ARG A 536 0.72 9.60 -2.42
C ARG A 536 -0.10 10.85 -2.11
N TRP A 537 0.03 11.43 -0.92
CA TRP A 537 -0.76 12.60 -0.52
C TRP A 537 -0.33 13.87 -1.26
N SER A 538 0.96 14.10 -1.43
CA SER A 538 1.45 15.28 -2.17
C SER A 538 1.18 15.14 -3.67
N ALA A 539 1.34 13.97 -4.24
CA ALA A 539 0.96 13.68 -5.62
C ALA A 539 -0.53 13.90 -5.84
N GLY A 540 -1.38 13.43 -4.92
CA GLY A 540 -2.81 13.63 -4.98
C GLY A 540 -3.20 15.11 -4.97
N ALA A 541 -2.73 15.86 -3.97
CA ALA A 541 -3.06 17.27 -3.82
C ALA A 541 -2.46 18.15 -4.91
N THR A 542 -1.18 17.96 -5.25
CA THR A 542 -0.51 18.67 -6.35
C THR A 542 -1.09 18.27 -7.70
N GLY A 543 -1.44 16.99 -7.89
CA GLY A 543 -2.07 16.51 -9.12
C GLY A 543 -3.40 17.17 -9.42
N VAL A 544 -4.20 17.51 -8.42
CA VAL A 544 -5.43 18.31 -8.60
C VAL A 544 -5.09 19.71 -9.15
N VAL A 545 -4.10 20.39 -8.55
CA VAL A 545 -3.66 21.72 -9.04
C VAL A 545 -3.16 21.64 -10.48
N VAL A 546 -2.28 20.69 -10.77
CA VAL A 546 -1.72 20.50 -12.12
C VAL A 546 -2.82 20.22 -13.14
N ARG A 547 -3.82 19.41 -12.81
CA ARG A 547 -4.98 19.16 -13.69
C ARG A 547 -5.75 20.43 -14.02
N GLU A 548 -6.07 21.24 -13.00
CA GLU A 548 -6.82 22.49 -13.20
C GLU A 548 -5.97 23.53 -13.96
N VAL A 549 -4.67 23.60 -13.67
CA VAL A 549 -3.72 24.45 -14.43
C VAL A 549 -3.65 24.01 -15.89
N MET A 550 -3.54 22.70 -16.17
CA MET A 550 -3.55 22.19 -17.55
C MET A 550 -4.86 22.48 -18.29
N ALA A 551 -6.01 22.39 -17.59
CA ALA A 551 -7.28 22.79 -18.16
C ALA A 551 -7.30 24.29 -18.54
N ALA A 552 -6.76 25.17 -17.69
CA ALA A 552 -6.61 26.59 -17.97
C ALA A 552 -5.65 26.86 -19.15
N ILE A 553 -4.50 26.17 -19.18
CA ILE A 553 -3.52 26.25 -20.28
C ILE A 553 -4.16 25.86 -21.61
N ASN A 554 -4.83 24.70 -21.66
CA ASN A 554 -5.47 24.22 -22.89
C ASN A 554 -6.56 25.19 -23.37
N ALA A 555 -7.43 25.68 -22.48
CA ALA A 555 -8.45 26.66 -22.83
C ALA A 555 -7.85 28.01 -23.33
N ARG A 556 -6.70 28.41 -22.81
CA ARG A 556 -5.98 29.61 -23.30
C ARG A 556 -5.30 29.34 -24.62
N ALA A 557 -4.69 28.18 -24.82
CA ALA A 557 -4.03 27.78 -26.05
C ALA A 557 -4.98 27.79 -27.28
N GLU A 558 -6.25 27.37 -27.07
CA GLU A 558 -7.28 27.42 -28.13
C GLU A 558 -7.59 28.85 -28.64
N ARG A 559 -7.36 29.86 -27.81
CA ARG A 559 -7.62 31.27 -28.11
C ARG A 559 -6.37 32.06 -28.47
N ALA A 560 -5.21 31.44 -28.28
CA ALA A 560 -3.93 32.10 -28.52
C ALA A 560 -3.67 32.35 -30.03
N ARG A 561 -3.03 33.47 -30.32
CA ARG A 561 -2.66 33.85 -31.69
C ARG A 561 -1.18 33.61 -31.93
N LYS A 562 -0.84 33.40 -33.17
CA LYS A 562 0.56 33.33 -33.60
C LYS A 562 1.36 34.54 -33.15
N GLY A 563 2.50 34.31 -32.51
CA GLY A 563 3.37 35.33 -31.94
C GLY A 563 3.12 35.66 -30.47
N GLU A 564 2.05 35.15 -29.87
CA GLU A 564 1.81 35.27 -28.43
C GLU A 564 2.66 34.27 -27.63
N VAL A 565 2.87 34.58 -26.33
CA VAL A 565 3.54 33.69 -25.40
C VAL A 565 2.55 33.38 -24.29
N LEU A 566 2.26 32.07 -24.09
CA LEU A 566 1.48 31.57 -22.96
C LEU A 566 2.40 31.47 -21.76
N ARG A 567 2.05 32.18 -20.69
CA ARG A 567 2.85 32.25 -19.45
C ARG A 567 2.10 31.66 -18.27
N VAL A 568 2.77 30.77 -17.56
CA VAL A 568 2.32 30.21 -16.28
C VAL A 568 3.28 30.67 -15.19
N LEU A 569 2.76 31.07 -14.03
CA LEU A 569 3.55 31.50 -12.88
C LEU A 569 3.26 30.59 -11.68
N ASP A 570 4.31 30.03 -11.08
CA ASP A 570 4.27 29.28 -9.83
C ASP A 570 4.62 30.23 -8.67
N TYR A 571 3.62 30.63 -7.90
CA TYR A 571 3.75 31.55 -6.79
C TYR A 571 4.07 30.80 -5.49
N GLY A 572 5.22 31.10 -4.89
CA GLY A 572 5.73 30.36 -3.74
C GLY A 572 6.18 28.96 -4.14
N ALA A 573 7.00 28.90 -5.19
CA ALA A 573 7.39 27.65 -5.84
C ALA A 573 8.19 26.68 -4.95
N GLY A 574 8.86 27.21 -3.89
CA GLY A 574 9.66 26.39 -2.98
C GLY A 574 10.68 25.53 -3.69
N THR A 575 10.64 24.22 -3.47
CA THR A 575 11.49 23.23 -4.15
C THR A 575 11.09 22.95 -5.60
N GLY A 576 10.06 23.64 -6.13
CA GLY A 576 9.57 23.46 -7.49
C GLY A 576 8.68 22.25 -7.71
N LEU A 577 8.14 21.62 -6.67
CA LEU A 577 7.33 20.39 -6.80
C LEU A 577 6.19 20.53 -7.83
N ALA A 578 5.34 21.56 -7.70
CA ALA A 578 4.22 21.74 -8.60
C ALA A 578 4.69 22.03 -10.03
N SER A 579 5.75 22.82 -10.19
CA SER A 579 6.39 23.11 -11.46
C SER A 579 6.99 21.86 -12.11
N ILE A 580 7.62 20.95 -11.34
CA ILE A 580 8.13 19.67 -11.84
C ILE A 580 6.98 18.79 -12.34
N GLU A 581 5.92 18.64 -11.54
CA GLU A 581 4.75 17.85 -11.94
C GLU A 581 4.05 18.44 -13.16
N LEU A 582 3.92 19.77 -13.24
CA LEU A 582 3.40 20.46 -14.43
C LEU A 582 4.30 20.22 -15.65
N ALA A 583 5.61 20.35 -15.50
CA ALA A 583 6.58 20.12 -16.57
C ALA A 583 6.49 18.68 -17.11
N LYS A 584 6.38 17.68 -16.25
CA LYS A 584 6.16 16.28 -16.64
C LYS A 584 4.93 16.12 -17.52
N VAL A 585 3.80 16.73 -17.12
CA VAL A 585 2.55 16.64 -17.89
C VAL A 585 2.67 17.38 -19.23
N CYS A 586 3.27 18.57 -19.23
CA CYS A 586 3.50 19.35 -20.45
C CYS A 586 4.36 18.57 -21.46
N ILE A 587 5.44 17.96 -21.01
CA ILE A 587 6.34 17.15 -21.86
C ILE A 587 5.63 15.90 -22.36
N ALA A 588 4.96 15.17 -21.47
CA ALA A 588 4.22 13.95 -21.84
C ALA A 588 3.11 14.19 -22.86
N GLN A 589 2.52 15.38 -22.87
CA GLN A 589 1.50 15.80 -23.83
C GLN A 589 2.09 16.51 -25.08
N GLY A 590 3.40 16.67 -25.15
CA GLY A 590 4.07 17.42 -26.24
C GLY A 590 3.57 18.85 -26.34
N LEU A 591 3.22 19.49 -25.21
CA LEU A 591 2.60 20.82 -25.20
C LEU A 591 3.53 21.91 -25.77
N PRO A 592 4.80 22.04 -25.36
CA PRO A 592 5.70 23.08 -25.86
C PRO A 592 5.90 22.98 -27.38
N GLU A 593 6.09 21.77 -27.90
CA GLU A 593 6.28 21.48 -29.32
C GLU A 593 5.01 21.79 -30.13
N ARG A 594 3.86 21.39 -29.61
CA ARG A 594 2.56 21.65 -30.24
C ARG A 594 2.25 23.15 -30.33
N LEU A 595 2.53 23.90 -29.26
CA LEU A 595 2.39 25.38 -29.26
C LEU A 595 3.39 26.04 -30.21
N ALA A 596 4.65 25.59 -30.22
CA ALA A 596 5.67 26.09 -31.12
C ALA A 596 5.29 25.86 -32.61
N GLY A 597 4.68 24.69 -32.92
CA GLY A 597 4.14 24.41 -34.26
C GLY A 597 3.03 25.39 -34.70
N LEU A 598 2.30 25.96 -33.72
CA LEU A 598 1.31 27.01 -33.95
C LEU A 598 1.91 28.43 -33.94
N GLY A 599 3.21 28.55 -33.67
CA GLY A 599 3.91 29.83 -33.52
C GLY A 599 3.59 30.54 -32.21
N ILE A 600 3.20 29.80 -31.16
CA ILE A 600 2.92 30.27 -29.80
C ILE A 600 4.08 29.89 -28.92
N GLY A 601 4.63 30.83 -28.15
CA GLY A 601 5.62 30.54 -27.10
C GLY A 601 5.00 29.96 -25.85
N PHE A 602 5.82 29.22 -25.04
CA PHE A 602 5.43 28.74 -23.73
C PHE A 602 6.50 29.08 -22.69
N GLN A 603 6.10 29.58 -21.51
CA GLN A 603 7.01 29.91 -20.42
C GLN A 603 6.37 29.54 -19.07
N LEU A 604 7.16 28.93 -18.18
CA LEU A 604 6.85 28.68 -16.80
C LEU A 604 7.78 29.52 -15.91
N HIS A 605 7.22 30.38 -15.09
CA HIS A 605 7.92 31.27 -14.20
C HIS A 605 7.78 30.81 -12.76
N LEU A 606 8.87 30.48 -12.10
CA LEU A 606 8.91 30.15 -10.67
C LEU A 606 9.26 31.43 -9.90
N VAL A 607 8.48 31.71 -8.88
CA VAL A 607 8.64 32.94 -8.07
C VAL A 607 8.59 32.57 -6.60
N ASP A 608 9.63 32.89 -5.83
CA ASP A 608 9.68 32.67 -4.39
C ASP A 608 10.64 33.63 -3.69
N LEU A 609 10.73 33.51 -2.35
CA LEU A 609 11.77 34.09 -1.54
C LEU A 609 13.11 33.36 -1.83
N PRO A 610 14.25 34.08 -1.80
CA PRO A 610 15.57 33.50 -2.07
C PRO A 610 16.03 32.63 -0.89
N THR A 611 15.42 31.47 -0.71
CA THR A 611 15.69 30.49 0.35
C THR A 611 16.43 29.27 -0.19
N GLY A 612 16.96 28.41 0.68
CA GLY A 612 17.56 27.14 0.31
C GLY A 612 16.58 26.23 -0.45
N TRP A 613 15.27 26.30 -0.12
CA TRP A 613 14.24 25.54 -0.82
C TRP A 613 14.07 26.01 -2.29
N PHE A 614 14.09 27.31 -2.49
CA PHE A 614 14.00 27.87 -3.86
C PHE A 614 15.28 27.60 -4.65
N ALA A 615 16.45 27.61 -3.98
CA ALA A 615 17.71 27.21 -4.59
C ALA A 615 17.71 25.74 -5.03
N GLN A 616 17.07 24.83 -4.29
CA GLN A 616 16.85 23.46 -4.70
C GLN A 616 15.95 23.38 -5.96
N GLY A 617 14.86 24.14 -6.00
CA GLY A 617 14.00 24.22 -7.17
C GLY A 617 14.75 24.72 -8.42
N TYR A 618 15.64 25.71 -8.24
CA TYR A 618 16.51 26.19 -9.29
C TYR A 618 17.43 25.08 -9.81
N GLU A 619 18.12 24.34 -8.94
CA GLU A 619 19.04 23.26 -9.35
C GLU A 619 18.30 22.16 -10.13
N LEU A 620 17.06 21.87 -9.78
CA LEU A 620 16.27 20.84 -10.44
C LEU A 620 15.72 21.26 -11.83
N LEU A 621 15.49 22.55 -12.07
CA LEU A 621 14.77 23.03 -13.26
C LEU A 621 15.55 24.05 -14.12
N LYS A 622 16.77 24.45 -13.74
CA LYS A 622 17.56 25.48 -14.42
C LYS A 622 17.83 25.19 -15.89
N ASP A 623 17.89 23.92 -16.27
CA ASP A 623 18.22 23.49 -17.64
C ASP A 623 16.99 23.31 -18.55
N VAL A 624 15.77 23.48 -17.99
CA VAL A 624 14.53 23.46 -18.79
C VAL A 624 14.41 24.74 -19.60
N PRO A 625 14.43 24.74 -20.97
CA PRO A 625 14.57 25.92 -21.79
C PRO A 625 13.49 26.99 -21.62
N TRP A 626 12.28 26.57 -21.23
CA TRP A 626 11.11 27.42 -21.06
C TRP A 626 10.79 27.78 -19.60
N VAL A 627 11.67 27.41 -18.63
CA VAL A 627 11.55 27.77 -17.22
C VAL A 627 12.38 29.02 -16.90
N ARG A 628 11.85 29.87 -16.03
CA ARG A 628 12.45 31.11 -15.55
C ARG A 628 12.29 31.21 -14.05
N PHE A 629 13.27 31.85 -13.39
CA PHE A 629 13.27 31.99 -11.93
C PHE A 629 13.30 33.47 -11.53
N HIS A 630 12.54 33.84 -10.53
CA HIS A 630 12.45 35.21 -10.05
C HIS A 630 12.39 35.26 -8.52
N SER A 631 13.08 36.22 -7.93
CA SER A 631 12.99 36.49 -6.50
C SER A 631 11.88 37.50 -6.19
N LEU A 632 11.06 37.20 -5.17
CA LEU A 632 10.12 38.15 -4.58
C LEU A 632 10.81 39.27 -3.78
N ARG A 633 12.12 39.14 -3.50
CA ARG A 633 12.89 40.20 -2.87
C ARG A 633 13.79 40.88 -3.87
N GLY A 634 13.78 42.21 -3.85
CA GLY A 634 14.76 43.04 -4.54
C GLY A 634 16.11 43.07 -3.83
N GLU A 635 17.11 43.70 -4.46
CA GLU A 635 18.48 43.80 -3.92
C GLU A 635 18.55 44.54 -2.57
N GLY A 636 17.63 45.46 -2.30
CA GLY A 636 17.49 46.15 -1.02
C GLY A 636 16.71 45.38 0.04
N GLY A 637 16.25 44.16 -0.26
CA GLY A 637 15.45 43.33 0.66
C GLY A 637 13.96 43.60 0.71
N GLU A 638 13.47 44.58 -0.08
CA GLU A 638 12.06 44.93 -0.24
C GLU A 638 11.30 43.82 -0.98
N PHE A 639 10.00 43.71 -0.67
CA PHE A 639 9.11 42.83 -1.45
C PHE A 639 8.72 43.50 -2.76
N ARG A 640 8.77 42.75 -3.85
CA ARG A 640 8.39 43.17 -5.21
C ARG A 640 6.98 42.70 -5.53
N GLY A 641 6.19 43.50 -6.24
CA GLY A 641 4.93 43.08 -6.85
C GLY A 641 5.19 42.12 -8.02
N LEU A 642 4.26 41.18 -8.25
CA LEU A 642 4.47 40.18 -9.29
C LEU A 642 4.54 40.76 -10.70
N LEU A 643 3.81 41.80 -11.01
CA LEU A 643 3.88 42.48 -12.29
C LEU A 643 5.25 43.13 -12.51
N ASP A 644 5.85 43.67 -11.44
CA ASP A 644 7.23 44.20 -11.47
C ASP A 644 8.25 43.06 -11.60
N VAL A 645 8.08 41.95 -10.88
CA VAL A 645 8.89 40.73 -11.02
C VAL A 645 8.89 40.20 -12.46
N MET A 646 7.74 40.28 -13.12
CA MET A 646 7.57 39.90 -14.53
C MET A 646 8.01 40.96 -15.55
N GLY A 647 8.52 42.09 -15.09
CA GLY A 647 8.98 43.16 -15.98
C GLY A 647 7.85 43.84 -16.78
N GLY A 648 6.63 43.83 -16.23
CA GLY A 648 5.43 44.37 -16.87
C GLY A 648 4.66 43.39 -17.74
N ASP A 649 5.15 42.15 -17.90
CA ASP A 649 4.45 41.12 -18.67
C ASP A 649 3.34 40.47 -17.82
N HIS A 650 2.15 40.31 -18.39
CA HIS A 650 1.07 39.56 -17.78
C HIS A 650 1.23 38.06 -18.01
N VAL A 651 0.65 37.26 -17.09
CA VAL A 651 0.60 35.79 -17.16
C VAL A 651 -0.83 35.31 -17.37
N ASP A 652 -0.97 34.19 -18.04
CA ASP A 652 -2.29 33.57 -18.33
C ASP A 652 -2.81 32.74 -17.16
N VAL A 653 -1.91 32.07 -16.41
CA VAL A 653 -2.26 31.22 -15.26
C VAL A 653 -1.25 31.46 -14.14
N VAL A 654 -1.78 31.62 -12.92
CA VAL A 654 -0.99 31.56 -11.67
C VAL A 654 -1.38 30.28 -10.95
N MET A 655 -0.42 29.48 -10.54
CA MET A 655 -0.62 28.39 -9.58
C MET A 655 0.04 28.75 -8.25
N ALA A 656 -0.56 28.31 -7.14
CA ALA A 656 -0.02 28.50 -5.79
C ALA A 656 -0.23 27.19 -5.00
N ASN A 657 0.78 26.34 -5.00
CA ASN A 657 0.70 25.01 -4.36
C ASN A 657 1.28 25.07 -2.96
N MET A 658 0.46 24.80 -1.94
CA MET A 658 0.87 24.78 -0.53
C MET A 658 1.40 26.13 0.00
N VAL A 659 0.81 27.24 -0.41
CA VAL A 659 1.32 28.59 -0.07
C VAL A 659 0.38 29.34 0.88
N PHE A 660 -0.91 29.39 0.58
CA PHE A 660 -1.83 30.33 1.23
C PHE A 660 -2.04 30.04 2.72
N HIS A 661 -1.89 28.81 3.18
CA HIS A 661 -1.91 28.47 4.61
C HIS A 661 -0.73 29.08 5.41
N LEU A 662 0.34 29.46 4.72
CA LEU A 662 1.50 30.11 5.34
C LEU A 662 1.36 31.63 5.45
N LEU A 663 0.37 32.21 4.75
CA LEU A 663 0.14 33.65 4.72
C LEU A 663 -0.85 34.07 5.82
N ARG A 664 -0.52 35.14 6.54
CA ARG A 664 -1.48 35.82 7.44
C ARG A 664 -2.39 36.73 6.62
N GLU A 665 -3.45 37.27 7.25
CA GLU A 665 -4.45 38.13 6.59
C GLU A 665 -3.86 39.27 5.75
N GLY A 666 -2.96 40.08 6.32
CA GLY A 666 -2.34 41.19 5.62
C GLY A 666 -1.50 40.75 4.39
N PRO A 667 -0.53 39.85 4.57
CA PRO A 667 0.20 39.23 3.45
C PRO A 667 -0.72 38.54 2.42
N MET A 668 -1.83 37.89 2.84
CA MET A 668 -2.78 37.27 1.91
C MET A 668 -3.47 38.32 1.01
N ARG A 669 -3.94 39.43 1.58
CA ARG A 669 -4.52 40.53 0.80
C ARG A 669 -3.53 41.13 -0.19
N HIS A 670 -2.28 41.29 0.21
CA HIS A 670 -1.22 41.78 -0.67
C HIS A 670 -0.93 40.78 -1.81
N ALA A 671 -0.84 39.50 -1.50
CA ALA A 671 -0.68 38.43 -2.49
C ALA A 671 -1.86 38.42 -3.49
N ALA A 672 -3.11 38.54 -3.00
CA ALA A 672 -4.29 38.56 -3.85
C ALA A 672 -4.27 39.73 -4.83
N ALA A 673 -3.92 40.94 -4.38
CA ALA A 673 -3.79 42.13 -5.24
C ALA A 673 -2.66 41.92 -6.26
N SER A 674 -1.48 41.46 -5.82
CA SER A 674 -0.32 41.26 -6.69
C SER A 674 -0.56 40.17 -7.75
N ILE A 675 -1.27 39.10 -7.39
CA ILE A 675 -1.66 38.03 -8.32
C ILE A 675 -2.68 38.57 -9.34
N ALA A 676 -3.64 39.40 -8.90
CA ALA A 676 -4.61 40.00 -9.80
C ALA A 676 -3.94 40.94 -10.79
N ASP A 677 -2.97 41.76 -10.32
CA ASP A 677 -2.24 42.69 -11.20
C ASP A 677 -1.44 41.98 -12.28
N VAL A 678 -0.80 40.84 -11.95
CA VAL A 678 0.03 40.14 -12.95
C VAL A 678 -0.81 39.27 -13.90
N LEU A 679 -1.99 38.80 -13.51
CA LEU A 679 -2.86 38.02 -14.39
C LEU A 679 -3.34 38.84 -15.59
N ALA A 680 -3.34 38.30 -16.77
CA ALA A 680 -4.05 38.86 -17.94
C ALA A 680 -5.57 38.88 -17.66
N PRO A 681 -6.34 39.76 -18.34
CA PRO A 681 -7.81 39.71 -18.24
C PRO A 681 -8.33 38.33 -18.63
N GLY A 682 -9.16 37.74 -17.75
CA GLY A 682 -9.63 36.36 -17.92
C GLY A 682 -8.59 35.27 -17.58
N GLY A 683 -7.41 35.68 -17.10
CA GLY A 683 -6.40 34.76 -16.57
C GLY A 683 -6.84 34.09 -15.27
N LYS A 684 -6.29 32.93 -14.96
CA LYS A 684 -6.75 32.09 -13.84
C LYS A 684 -5.71 31.92 -12.75
N LEU A 685 -6.17 31.97 -11.51
CA LEU A 685 -5.47 31.52 -10.32
C LEU A 685 -5.97 30.11 -9.94
N VAL A 686 -5.07 29.18 -9.76
CA VAL A 686 -5.33 27.84 -9.22
C VAL A 686 -4.48 27.62 -7.99
N PHE A 687 -5.09 27.23 -6.87
CA PHE A 687 -4.33 27.01 -5.63
C PHE A 687 -4.84 25.82 -4.82
N ASN A 688 -3.99 25.35 -3.92
CA ASN A 688 -4.39 24.46 -2.82
C ASN A 688 -3.68 24.84 -1.52
N ALA A 689 -4.25 24.40 -0.42
CA ALA A 689 -3.61 24.44 0.89
C ALA A 689 -4.23 23.42 1.87
N PRO A 690 -3.41 22.79 2.75
CA PRO A 690 -3.90 21.79 3.68
C PRO A 690 -4.58 22.36 4.93
N ASP A 691 -4.24 23.58 5.32
CA ASP A 691 -4.64 24.19 6.60
C ASP A 691 -5.70 25.30 6.49
N LEU A 692 -6.44 25.34 5.38
CA LEU A 692 -7.50 26.32 5.16
C LEU A 692 -8.89 25.84 5.64
N GLY A 693 -8.92 24.92 6.58
CA GLY A 693 -10.17 24.42 7.18
C GLY A 693 -10.50 25.12 8.51
N PRO A 694 -11.77 25.11 8.93
CA PRO A 694 -12.11 25.46 10.29
C PRO A 694 -11.48 24.44 11.23
N ALA A 695 -10.92 24.88 12.37
CA ALA A 695 -10.46 24.00 13.44
C ALA A 695 -11.69 23.35 14.12
N THR A 696 -12.35 22.42 13.43
CA THR A 696 -13.47 21.65 13.97
C THR A 696 -12.93 20.41 14.69
N ARG A 697 -13.74 19.83 15.59
CA ARG A 697 -13.40 18.59 16.32
C ARG A 697 -13.05 17.42 15.41
N ASN A 698 -13.39 17.47 14.14
CA ASN A 698 -13.25 16.41 13.16
C ASN A 698 -12.20 16.72 12.07
N SER A 699 -11.54 17.88 12.09
CA SER A 699 -10.48 18.23 11.16
C SER A 699 -9.11 18.08 11.82
N ILE A 700 -8.16 17.43 11.14
CA ILE A 700 -6.76 17.44 11.49
C ILE A 700 -6.07 18.35 10.49
N LEU A 701 -5.31 19.32 11.01
CA LEU A 701 -4.46 20.20 10.23
C LEU A 701 -3.12 19.55 9.96
N PHE A 702 -2.48 19.90 8.87
CA PHE A 702 -1.16 19.39 8.51
C PHE A 702 -0.10 19.62 9.61
N HIS A 703 -0.23 20.72 10.35
CA HIS A 703 0.66 21.06 11.45
C HIS A 703 0.32 20.41 12.80
N ASP A 704 -0.85 19.79 12.95
CA ASP A 704 -1.26 19.17 14.21
C ASP A 704 -0.32 18.05 14.69
N PRO A 705 0.19 17.15 13.82
CA PRO A 705 1.17 16.15 14.20
C PRO A 705 2.44 16.76 14.82
N ASN A 706 2.91 17.87 14.28
CA ASN A 706 4.09 18.56 14.79
C ASN A 706 3.84 19.24 16.15
N ARG A 707 2.63 19.77 16.35
CA ARG A 707 2.18 20.28 17.65
C ARG A 707 2.11 19.17 18.70
N LEU A 708 1.63 17.99 18.31
CA LEU A 708 1.59 16.82 19.18
C LEU A 708 3.01 16.32 19.51
N LEU A 709 3.90 16.26 18.51
CA LEU A 709 5.30 15.93 18.73
C LEU A 709 5.92 16.84 19.81
N ARG A 710 5.74 18.14 19.65
CA ARG A 710 6.21 19.13 20.63
C ARG A 710 5.56 18.96 22.01
N LYS A 711 4.26 18.73 22.06
CA LYS A 711 3.51 18.48 23.30
C LYS A 711 4.06 17.29 24.07
N TYR A 712 4.30 16.16 23.38
CA TYR A 712 4.82 14.94 24.01
C TYR A 712 6.27 15.11 24.46
N TRP A 713 7.08 15.82 23.68
CA TRP A 713 8.44 16.15 24.09
C TRP A 713 8.48 17.02 25.34
N LEU A 714 7.68 18.10 25.39
CA LEU A 714 7.58 18.95 26.57
C LEU A 714 7.08 18.17 27.78
N LYS A 715 6.11 17.28 27.60
CA LYS A 715 5.64 16.41 28.69
C LYS A 715 6.76 15.53 29.25
N ALA A 716 7.61 14.98 28.42
CA ALA A 716 8.77 14.20 28.86
C ALA A 716 9.81 15.08 29.59
N LEU A 717 10.05 16.29 29.07
CA LEU A 717 10.93 17.26 29.75
C LEU A 717 10.40 17.74 31.12
N ASP A 718 9.08 17.77 31.31
CA ASP A 718 8.45 18.25 32.55
C ASP A 718 8.22 17.12 33.58
N ALA A 719 8.46 15.87 33.26
CA ALA A 719 8.36 14.77 34.20
C ALA A 719 9.21 15.03 35.45
N ALA A 720 8.67 14.75 36.62
CA ALA A 720 9.39 15.08 37.89
C ALA A 720 10.70 14.30 38.02
N ASP A 721 10.70 13.03 37.62
CA ASP A 721 11.89 12.17 37.59
C ASP A 721 12.11 11.70 36.13
N PRO A 722 13.35 11.71 35.62
CA PRO A 722 13.66 11.05 34.34
C PRO A 722 13.25 9.58 34.29
N ALA A 723 13.19 8.90 35.42
CA ALA A 723 12.71 7.53 35.54
C ALA A 723 11.20 7.38 35.16
N ASP A 724 10.42 8.44 35.30
CA ASP A 724 9.00 8.49 34.90
C ASP A 724 8.82 8.59 33.37
N CYS A 725 9.91 8.85 32.64
CA CYS A 725 9.88 8.86 31.17
C CYS A 725 10.12 7.44 30.63
N HIS A 726 9.63 7.22 29.41
CA HIS A 726 9.96 6.00 28.68
C HIS A 726 11.49 5.87 28.52
N GLU A 727 12.00 4.65 28.62
CA GLU A 727 13.44 4.36 28.61
C GLU A 727 14.15 5.02 27.42
N SER A 728 13.56 4.95 26.23
CA SER A 728 14.08 5.56 25.00
C SER A 728 14.23 7.09 25.04
N LEU A 729 13.59 7.77 25.98
CA LEU A 729 13.67 9.23 26.13
C LEU A 729 14.57 9.68 27.28
N ARG A 730 14.92 8.78 28.22
CA ARG A 730 15.61 9.16 29.46
C ARG A 730 16.93 9.88 29.24
N GLU A 731 17.76 9.36 28.35
CA GLU A 731 19.06 9.95 28.05
C GLU A 731 18.93 11.32 27.38
N ALA A 732 18.04 11.43 26.38
CA ALA A 732 17.77 12.68 25.68
C ALA A 732 17.21 13.76 26.64
N VAL A 733 16.28 13.37 27.52
CA VAL A 733 15.71 14.25 28.56
C VAL A 733 16.81 14.71 29.54
N ALA A 734 17.66 13.80 30.00
CA ALA A 734 18.78 14.16 30.89
C ALA A 734 19.74 15.16 30.23
N ARG A 735 20.13 14.92 28.99
CA ARG A 735 20.98 15.83 28.20
C ARG A 735 20.32 17.21 27.98
N ALA A 736 19.06 17.23 27.59
CA ALA A 736 18.31 18.46 27.33
C ALA A 736 18.13 19.31 28.61
N ARG A 737 17.90 18.67 29.75
CA ARG A 737 17.83 19.35 31.06
C ARG A 737 19.17 19.98 31.49
N SER A 738 20.30 19.31 31.24
CA SER A 738 21.63 19.81 31.55
C SER A 738 22.04 20.99 30.67
N ALA A 739 21.52 21.09 29.44
CA ALA A 739 21.87 22.15 28.49
C ALA A 739 21.17 23.51 28.73
N GLY A 740 20.27 23.60 29.71
CA GLY A 740 19.63 24.86 30.12
C GLY A 740 18.40 25.26 29.29
N ARG A 741 17.25 25.26 29.92
CA ARG A 741 15.90 25.44 29.36
C ARG A 741 15.61 26.87 28.82
N ALA A 742 16.34 27.88 29.28
CA ALA A 742 15.97 29.29 29.09
C ALA A 742 16.04 29.79 27.64
N ASP A 743 16.99 29.30 26.86
CA ASP A 743 17.16 29.73 25.47
C ASP A 743 16.28 28.95 24.47
N ALA A 744 15.88 27.74 24.83
CA ALA A 744 15.03 26.88 24.02
C ALA A 744 13.57 27.34 24.03
N GLN A 745 13.06 27.73 25.21
CA GLN A 745 11.71 28.29 25.34
C GLN A 745 11.55 29.57 24.51
N LYS A 746 12.56 30.47 24.56
CA LYS A 746 12.58 31.71 23.78
C LYS A 746 12.61 31.48 22.26
N ARG A 747 13.21 30.37 21.81
CA ARG A 747 13.22 30.00 20.39
C ARG A 747 11.92 29.34 19.95
N ALA A 748 11.34 28.46 20.77
CA ALA A 748 10.04 27.82 20.53
C ALA A 748 8.89 28.84 20.51
N ASP A 749 8.91 29.82 21.40
CA ASP A 749 7.90 30.91 21.47
C ASP A 749 7.93 31.84 20.23
N ARG A 750 9.06 31.91 19.51
CA ARG A 750 9.18 32.75 18.30
C ARG A 750 8.58 32.14 17.04
N ARG A 751 8.34 30.85 17.00
CA ARG A 751 7.79 30.12 15.85
C ARG A 751 6.48 29.42 16.21
N ILE A 752 5.56 30.16 16.83
CA ILE A 752 4.17 29.73 16.85
C ILE A 752 3.73 29.69 15.38
N LEU A 753 3.47 28.49 14.87
CA LEU A 753 2.86 28.31 13.56
C LEU A 753 1.66 29.25 13.46
N PRO A 754 1.49 30.01 12.37
CA PRO A 754 0.40 30.96 12.26
C PRO A 754 -0.91 30.23 12.50
N THR A 755 -1.88 30.92 13.09
CA THR A 755 -3.25 30.38 13.16
C THR A 755 -3.69 30.08 11.74
N PRO A 756 -4.16 28.86 11.43
CA PRO A 756 -4.59 28.52 10.09
C PRO A 756 -5.64 29.51 9.61
N GLN A 757 -5.50 29.99 8.39
CA GLN A 757 -6.54 30.78 7.76
C GLN A 757 -7.72 29.87 7.37
N SER A 758 -8.91 30.43 7.34
CA SER A 758 -10.05 29.75 6.72
C SER A 758 -10.04 29.98 5.21
N ILE A 759 -10.65 29.06 4.47
CA ILE A 759 -10.83 29.23 3.02
C ILE A 759 -11.66 30.48 2.73
N GLU A 760 -12.62 30.84 3.61
CA GLU A 760 -13.44 32.03 3.52
C GLU A 760 -12.57 33.29 3.56
N GLY A 761 -11.58 33.38 4.45
CA GLY A 761 -10.65 34.49 4.53
C GLY A 761 -9.78 34.65 3.26
N VAL A 762 -9.41 33.52 2.63
CA VAL A 762 -8.72 33.54 1.34
C VAL A 762 -9.65 34.04 0.24
N VAL A 763 -10.90 33.55 0.20
CA VAL A 763 -11.91 33.97 -0.77
C VAL A 763 -12.22 35.48 -0.64
N GLU A 764 -12.45 35.98 0.58
CA GLU A 764 -12.63 37.40 0.87
C GLU A 764 -11.48 38.28 0.37
N ALA A 765 -10.23 37.78 0.47
CA ALA A 765 -9.08 38.51 -0.04
C ALA A 765 -9.03 38.54 -1.58
N LEU A 766 -9.55 37.50 -2.25
CA LEU A 766 -9.60 37.38 -3.71
C LEU A 766 -10.80 38.06 -4.35
N GLU A 767 -11.97 38.09 -3.67
CA GLU A 767 -13.24 38.62 -4.20
C GLU A 767 -13.19 40.04 -4.79
N PRO A 768 -12.41 40.99 -4.27
CA PRO A 768 -12.32 42.33 -4.88
C PRO A 768 -11.78 42.30 -6.31
N PHE A 769 -10.98 41.30 -6.65
CA PHE A 769 -10.21 41.22 -7.90
C PHE A 769 -10.64 40.09 -8.82
N MET A 770 -11.17 39.01 -8.27
CA MET A 770 -11.41 37.74 -8.97
C MET A 770 -12.78 37.17 -8.66
N THR A 771 -13.24 36.26 -9.53
CA THR A 771 -14.44 35.44 -9.31
C THR A 771 -14.06 33.98 -9.49
N GLY A 772 -14.59 33.10 -8.66
CA GLY A 772 -14.23 31.68 -8.77
C GLY A 772 -14.96 30.80 -7.78
N THR A 773 -14.52 29.58 -7.67
CA THR A 773 -15.05 28.56 -6.77
C THR A 773 -13.95 27.92 -5.97
N SER A 774 -14.30 27.50 -4.76
CA SER A 774 -13.45 26.67 -3.90
C SER A 774 -14.15 25.36 -3.57
N PHE A 775 -13.36 24.30 -3.35
CA PHE A 775 -13.85 22.98 -2.95
C PHE A 775 -12.85 22.30 -2.01
N GLY A 776 -13.33 21.29 -1.28
CA GLY A 776 -12.51 20.46 -0.39
C GLY A 776 -12.33 19.06 -0.95
N GLN A 777 -11.18 18.47 -0.67
CA GLN A 777 -10.90 17.06 -0.91
C GLN A 777 -10.06 16.48 0.24
N THR A 778 -10.39 15.27 0.66
CA THR A 778 -9.70 14.59 1.76
C THR A 778 -8.63 13.67 1.22
N PHE A 779 -7.45 13.74 1.84
CA PHE A 779 -6.32 12.84 1.58
C PHE A 779 -5.89 12.18 2.88
N GLU A 780 -5.53 10.91 2.79
CA GLU A 780 -4.97 10.18 3.92
C GLU A 780 -3.46 10.45 4.03
N LEU A 781 -3.01 10.81 5.24
CA LEU A 781 -1.59 10.90 5.60
C LEU A 781 -1.23 9.69 6.46
N LEU A 782 -0.21 8.95 6.05
CA LEU A 782 0.28 7.77 6.75
C LEU A 782 1.32 8.13 7.82
N ALA A 783 1.59 7.20 8.75
CA ALA A 783 2.56 7.38 9.83
C ALA A 783 3.96 7.68 9.31
N GLU A 784 4.41 6.97 8.28
CA GLU A 784 5.73 7.13 7.67
C GLU A 784 5.88 8.49 7.00
N GLU A 785 4.82 8.99 6.37
CA GLU A 785 4.82 10.32 5.76
C GLU A 785 4.89 11.42 6.81
N ASN A 786 4.18 11.24 7.93
CA ASN A 786 4.27 12.14 9.08
C ASN A 786 5.68 12.12 9.69
N LEU A 787 6.26 10.94 9.89
CA LEU A 787 7.62 10.80 10.40
C LEU A 787 8.64 11.48 9.47
N ALA A 788 8.51 11.31 8.16
CA ALA A 788 9.38 11.95 7.18
C ALA A 788 9.29 13.49 7.26
N THR A 789 8.09 14.05 7.45
CA THR A 789 7.90 15.49 7.66
C THR A 789 8.61 15.98 8.92
N ALA A 790 8.50 15.22 10.01
CA ALA A 790 9.13 15.57 11.28
C ALA A 790 10.67 15.44 11.25
N LEU A 791 11.22 14.59 10.38
CA LEU A 791 12.66 14.37 10.22
C LEU A 791 13.37 15.39 9.31
N VAL A 792 12.66 16.34 8.72
CA VAL A 792 13.30 17.44 7.98
C VAL A 792 14.19 18.26 8.92
N PRO A 793 15.45 18.55 8.57
CA PRO A 793 16.42 19.14 9.49
C PRO A 793 15.97 20.45 10.16
N SER A 794 15.36 21.36 9.42
CA SER A 794 14.79 22.60 9.97
C SER A 794 13.67 22.33 10.98
N ASN A 795 12.79 21.38 10.68
CA ASN A 795 11.71 20.98 11.57
C ASN A 795 12.23 20.34 12.85
N GLN A 796 13.23 19.45 12.77
CA GLN A 796 13.88 18.86 13.93
C GLN A 796 14.44 19.93 14.87
N ALA A 797 15.17 20.89 14.31
CA ALA A 797 15.77 21.98 15.08
C ALA A 797 14.71 22.88 15.73
N GLU A 798 13.53 22.99 15.13
CA GLU A 798 12.41 23.76 15.67
C GLU A 798 11.69 23.04 16.80
N TYR A 799 11.33 21.76 16.58
CA TYR A 799 10.50 21.02 17.54
C TYR A 799 11.27 20.48 18.73
N LEU A 800 12.56 20.18 18.58
CA LEU A 800 13.44 19.64 19.61
C LEU A 800 14.71 20.50 19.77
N SER A 801 14.54 21.82 19.85
CA SER A 801 15.64 22.78 19.97
C SER A 801 16.53 22.60 21.23
N GLU A 802 16.01 21.88 22.22
CA GLU A 802 16.74 21.52 23.45
C GLU A 802 17.80 20.43 23.21
N ILE A 803 17.72 19.69 22.13
CA ILE A 803 18.69 18.67 21.73
C ILE A 803 19.56 19.24 20.62
N THR A 804 20.85 19.40 20.87
CA THR A 804 21.78 19.94 19.87
C THR A 804 22.27 18.89 18.88
N ASP A 805 22.38 17.64 19.34
CA ASP A 805 22.82 16.52 18.52
C ASP A 805 21.69 16.02 17.58
N ARG A 806 22.01 15.95 16.29
CA ARG A 806 21.05 15.56 15.24
C ARG A 806 20.57 14.11 15.40
N GLU A 807 21.49 13.19 15.65
CA GLU A 807 21.19 11.76 15.76
C GLU A 807 20.23 11.49 16.92
N THR A 808 20.52 12.05 18.08
CA THR A 808 19.61 11.99 19.25
C THR A 808 18.24 12.61 18.95
N ARG A 809 18.18 13.73 18.21
CA ARG A 809 16.89 14.34 17.81
C ARG A 809 16.09 13.38 16.94
N GLU A 810 16.71 12.77 15.95
CA GLU A 810 16.05 11.82 15.05
C GLU A 810 15.50 10.61 15.81
N GLU A 811 16.25 10.05 16.74
CA GLU A 811 15.79 8.94 17.59
C GLU A 811 14.57 9.32 18.42
N VAL A 812 14.61 10.49 19.07
CA VAL A 812 13.49 11.00 19.87
C VAL A 812 12.25 11.24 19.02
N ILE A 813 12.41 11.83 17.82
CA ILE A 813 11.30 12.05 16.88
C ILE A 813 10.70 10.73 16.46
N ARG A 814 11.52 9.74 16.06
CA ARG A 814 11.06 8.42 15.65
C ARG A 814 10.23 7.77 16.75
N PHE A 815 10.72 7.82 17.98
CA PHE A 815 9.99 7.28 19.12
C PHE A 815 8.67 8.00 19.36
N ILE A 816 8.69 9.33 19.51
CA ILE A 816 7.47 10.09 19.85
C ILE A 816 6.42 10.00 18.74
N VAL A 817 6.82 10.07 17.47
CA VAL A 817 5.86 9.97 16.35
C VAL A 817 5.21 8.60 16.32
N ARG A 818 5.97 7.52 16.44
CA ARG A 818 5.46 6.15 16.37
C ARG A 818 4.62 5.76 17.59
N GLU A 819 5.11 6.07 18.78
CA GLU A 819 4.53 5.56 20.02
C GLU A 819 3.48 6.49 20.64
N CYS A 820 3.48 7.78 20.27
CA CYS A 820 2.59 8.77 20.87
C CYS A 820 1.70 9.48 19.85
N VAL A 821 2.30 10.14 18.83
CA VAL A 821 1.56 11.01 17.90
C VAL A 821 0.65 10.18 17.00
N PHE A 822 1.22 9.21 16.32
CA PHE A 822 0.45 8.39 15.39
C PHE A 822 -0.67 7.60 16.06
N PRO A 823 -0.47 6.92 17.22
CA PRO A 823 -1.57 6.26 17.93
C PRO A 823 -2.69 7.21 18.39
N GLU A 824 -2.37 8.47 18.75
CA GLU A 824 -3.38 9.48 19.09
C GLU A 824 -4.20 9.86 17.86
N LEU A 825 -3.55 10.15 16.74
CA LEU A 825 -4.21 10.60 15.51
C LEU A 825 -4.99 9.48 14.81
N SER A 826 -4.42 8.29 14.71
CA SER A 826 -5.04 7.16 14.03
C SER A 826 -6.28 6.60 14.74
N LYS A 827 -6.39 6.83 16.06
CA LYS A 827 -7.55 6.47 16.88
C LYS A 827 -8.54 7.62 17.04
N GLY A 828 -8.18 8.82 16.61
CA GLY A 828 -9.03 10.01 16.68
C GLY A 828 -10.17 9.99 15.64
N PRO A 829 -11.02 11.03 15.65
CA PRO A 829 -12.19 11.11 14.76
C PRO A 829 -11.87 11.08 13.26
N ALA A 830 -10.68 11.57 12.87
CA ALA A 830 -10.20 11.54 11.49
C ALA A 830 -9.28 10.32 11.20
N GLY A 831 -9.09 9.43 12.18
CA GLY A 831 -8.22 8.28 12.05
C GLY A 831 -8.78 7.21 11.13
N THR A 832 -7.91 6.60 10.35
CA THR A 832 -8.23 5.49 9.43
C THR A 832 -7.67 4.17 9.91
N GLY A 833 -6.95 4.17 11.04
CA GLY A 833 -6.19 3.02 11.55
C GLY A 833 -4.81 2.86 10.91
N LEU A 834 -4.63 3.27 9.64
CA LEU A 834 -3.35 3.32 8.92
C LEU A 834 -2.69 4.69 9.01
N GLY A 835 -3.50 5.71 9.16
CA GLY A 835 -3.13 7.09 9.16
C GLY A 835 -4.25 7.95 9.69
N TYR A 836 -4.36 9.13 9.18
CA TYR A 836 -5.44 10.06 9.46
C TYR A 836 -5.73 10.93 8.25
N ASN A 837 -6.98 11.34 8.13
CA ASN A 837 -7.46 12.16 7.02
C ASN A 837 -7.16 13.64 7.26
N ILE A 838 -6.58 14.28 6.25
CA ILE A 838 -6.38 15.72 6.17
C ILE A 838 -7.27 16.27 5.07
N GLU A 839 -8.04 17.31 5.36
CA GLU A 839 -8.81 18.00 4.35
C GLU A 839 -7.97 19.09 3.68
N TRP A 840 -7.88 19.02 2.37
CA TRP A 840 -7.25 20.02 1.52
C TRP A 840 -8.31 20.90 0.89
N LYS A 841 -8.01 22.19 0.79
CA LYS A 841 -8.83 23.17 0.08
C LYS A 841 -8.19 23.55 -1.24
N PHE A 842 -9.02 23.69 -2.24
CA PHE A 842 -8.65 24.04 -3.61
C PHE A 842 -9.46 25.24 -4.05
N GLY A 843 -8.89 26.07 -4.92
CA GLY A 843 -9.60 27.18 -5.53
C GLY A 843 -9.21 27.36 -6.99
N VAL A 844 -10.20 27.70 -7.80
CA VAL A 844 -10.03 28.11 -9.21
C VAL A 844 -10.74 29.45 -9.39
N PHE A 845 -9.96 30.49 -9.59
CA PHE A 845 -10.45 31.86 -9.68
C PHE A 845 -10.01 32.51 -10.99
N GLU A 846 -10.85 33.34 -11.56
CA GLU A 846 -10.59 34.08 -12.78
C GLU A 846 -10.55 35.57 -12.49
N ARG A 847 -9.56 36.26 -13.06
CA ARG A 847 -9.45 37.73 -12.94
C ARG A 847 -10.68 38.39 -13.55
N ARG A 848 -11.30 39.31 -12.81
CA ARG A 848 -12.40 40.17 -13.33
C ARG A 848 -11.90 40.99 -14.50
N GLN A 849 -12.77 41.18 -15.52
CA GLN A 849 -12.46 42.00 -16.69
C GLN A 849 -12.27 43.47 -16.35
#